data_d5f45dbd24699badd700dc124e5fd158
#
_entry.id   d5f45dbd24699badd700dc124e5fd158
#
_cell.length_a   1.000
_cell.length_b   1.000
_cell.length_c   1.000
_cell.angle_alpha   90.00
_cell.angle_beta   90.00
_cell.angle_gamma   90.00
#
_symmetry.space_group_name_H-M   'P 1'
#
loop_
_entity.id
_entity.type
_entity.pdbx_description
1 polymer ?
#
loop_
_entity_poly.entity_id
_entity_poly.type
_entity_poly.pdbx_seq_one_letter_code
_entity_poly.pdbx_strand_id
1 'polypeptide(L)'
;VNAITKLSRRNFLKAGAVIGGGLVVAFVIPGARRLALGDAVASAAFVPNAFLRVGNDDTVTVLIAHSEMGQGIWTALPMLIAEELDADWSKIRVEHAPAAAAYAHTAFGMQMTGGSTSTWSEFDRYRQAGAAARQRLMQAAATRFDVPLEQVHTENGEVIAGTHRVRYGDLADDAGKLTAPDPASLKLKDAKDWKLIGKATKRLDSPEKITGRAQFGMDVQFPGLLTAVVARGPVFGAKVKSFDAAAALKIDGVRKVVQVPSGVAVVADHYWAAKLGRDALQVDWELGEGAMLDSAAMHAELARLAATAGASAAQAGDVASALPKATRTLNAIYAVPYLAHAPMEPLNCTVKAGKGACEIWTGTQFQTMDQQVAAKILGLKPEQVQIHTTFLGGGFGRRATPTSDFVTEAVHVAKAAGAPVKTVWSREDDIRGGYYRPAYVHDARIGVDAKGMPVAWQHGIAGQSITAGSPFEAVMVKNGVDATSVEGVADSPYLKEVPDHRVDLHSPRTPVPVLWWRSVGHSHTGFVMESLIDELAHAAKQDPLAYRRELLQKHPRHLGVLNLAAEKAGWGKPLKKGRARGIAVHESFGSYVAQVAEVSLEQSAGRSRAIHVHRVVCAIDCGVAVNPEGIRAQMESGIAFGLGAVLHSQLSFRNGRVQQSNFHDYAVLRLHEMPAVEVHIVPSTEKSGGVGETGVPPIAPAVANAVFVLTGQRLRELPLQLPADASARA
;
A
#
# COMPACT_ATOMS: atom_id res chain seq x y z
N VAL A 1 -24.84 15.11 4.38
CA VAL A 1 -24.87 14.34 3.13
C VAL A 1 -24.70 15.25 1.91
N ASN A 2 -24.86 16.59 2.03
CA ASN A 2 -24.94 17.48 0.89
C ASN A 2 -23.68 18.29 0.53
N ALA A 3 -22.52 18.04 1.17
CA ALA A 3 -21.29 18.79 0.87
C ALA A 3 -20.27 18.01 0.00
N ILE A 4 -20.44 16.70 -0.18
CA ILE A 4 -19.52 15.84 -0.94
C ILE A 4 -19.97 15.64 -2.40
N THR A 5 -21.22 15.99 -2.72
CA THR A 5 -21.85 15.72 -4.04
C THR A 5 -21.53 16.72 -5.15
N LYS A 6 -20.58 17.64 -4.98
CA LYS A 6 -20.23 18.64 -6.02
C LYS A 6 -18.78 18.61 -6.50
N LEU A 7 -18.06 17.51 -6.34
CA LEU A 7 -16.83 17.31 -7.11
C LEU A 7 -17.20 16.81 -8.51
N SER A 8 -17.41 17.74 -9.44
CA SER A 8 -17.70 17.38 -10.83
C SER A 8 -16.50 16.66 -11.45
N ARG A 9 -16.74 15.72 -12.40
CA ARG A 9 -15.74 15.07 -13.26
C ARG A 9 -14.67 16.06 -13.76
N ARG A 10 -15.06 17.29 -14.01
CA ARG A 10 -14.20 18.38 -14.50
C ARG A 10 -13.20 18.85 -13.43
N ASN A 11 -13.56 18.77 -12.14
CA ASN A 11 -12.67 19.19 -11.04
C ASN A 11 -11.69 18.07 -10.64
N PHE A 12 -12.08 16.80 -10.77
CA PHE A 12 -11.16 15.67 -10.57
C PHE A 12 -10.17 15.54 -11.74
N LEU A 13 -10.64 15.70 -12.98
CA LEU A 13 -9.76 15.72 -14.16
C LEU A 13 -8.92 16.99 -14.22
N LYS A 14 -9.37 18.11 -13.65
CA LYS A 14 -8.53 19.30 -13.46
C LYS A 14 -7.49 19.09 -12.37
N ALA A 15 -7.76 18.36 -11.30
CA ALA A 15 -6.73 17.94 -10.33
C ALA A 15 -5.71 16.98 -10.96
N GLY A 16 -6.13 16.11 -11.89
CA GLY A 16 -5.23 15.23 -12.64
C GLY A 16 -4.56 15.87 -13.87
N ALA A 17 -5.15 16.97 -14.43
CA ALA A 17 -4.61 17.67 -15.60
C ALA A 17 -3.81 18.94 -15.25
N VAL A 18 -3.73 19.33 -13.98
CA VAL A 18 -2.92 20.45 -13.46
C VAL A 18 -1.51 19.98 -13.03
N ILE A 19 -1.06 18.84 -13.53
CA ILE A 19 0.37 18.44 -13.47
C ILE A 19 1.26 19.32 -14.36
N GLY A 20 0.70 20.29 -15.07
CA GLY A 20 1.43 21.25 -15.90
C GLY A 20 1.24 22.74 -15.58
N GLY A 21 0.50 23.10 -14.56
CA GLY A 21 0.22 24.52 -14.26
C GLY A 21 -0.33 24.73 -12.85
N GLY A 22 0.53 25.12 -11.98
CA GLY A 22 0.34 25.87 -10.75
C GLY A 22 -0.97 25.76 -9.99
N LEU A 23 -1.08 24.83 -9.04
CA LEU A 23 -1.91 25.05 -7.86
C LEU A 23 -0.97 25.51 -6.72
N VAL A 24 -0.77 26.81 -6.63
CA VAL A 24 -0.13 27.44 -5.48
C VAL A 24 -1.11 27.36 -4.32
N VAL A 25 -0.97 26.35 -3.48
CA VAL A 25 -1.59 26.37 -2.15
C VAL A 25 -0.72 27.31 -1.32
N ALA A 26 -1.26 28.46 -0.99
CA ALA A 26 -0.61 29.43 -0.12
C ALA A 26 -0.19 28.76 1.19
N PHE A 27 1.10 28.65 1.45
CA PHE A 27 1.71 28.07 2.66
C PHE A 27 1.58 28.98 3.91
N VAL A 28 0.71 29.96 3.87
CA VAL A 28 0.43 30.83 5.03
C VAL A 28 -0.97 30.51 5.53
N ILE A 29 -1.09 29.83 6.65
CA ILE A 29 -2.35 29.74 7.41
C ILE A 29 -2.30 30.82 8.50
N PRO A 30 -2.88 32.02 8.28
CA PRO A 30 -3.05 33.00 9.34
C PRO A 30 -4.11 32.45 10.33
N GLY A 31 -3.72 32.23 11.58
CA GLY A 31 -4.62 31.79 12.65
C GLY A 31 -4.54 30.33 13.06
N ALA A 32 -4.00 29.39 12.24
CA ALA A 32 -3.79 28.01 12.64
C ALA A 32 -2.60 27.80 13.58
N ARG A 33 -1.89 28.88 13.92
CA ARG A 33 -0.65 28.88 14.68
C ARG A 33 -0.72 28.28 16.09
N ARG A 34 -1.91 28.14 16.69
CA ARG A 34 -2.05 27.67 18.09
C ARG A 34 -2.78 26.34 18.27
N LEU A 35 -3.54 25.86 17.29
CA LEU A 35 -4.41 24.70 17.49
C LEU A 35 -3.90 23.39 16.86
N ALA A 36 -3.00 23.43 15.87
CA ALA A 36 -2.55 22.25 15.15
C ALA A 36 -1.18 21.69 15.57
N LEU A 37 -0.40 22.42 16.34
CA LEU A 37 1.01 22.10 16.54
C LEU A 37 1.41 21.88 18.01
N GLY A 38 0.49 21.77 18.95
CA GLY A 38 0.76 21.44 20.36
C GLY A 38 1.90 22.24 21.04
N ASP A 39 2.28 21.87 22.23
CA ASP A 39 3.33 22.53 23.04
C ASP A 39 4.73 22.50 22.39
N ALA A 40 4.99 21.56 21.47
CA ALA A 40 6.26 21.45 20.74
C ALA A 40 6.55 22.64 19.80
N VAL A 41 5.51 23.37 19.33
CA VAL A 41 5.69 24.57 18.49
C VAL A 41 6.08 25.79 19.31
N ALA A 42 5.70 25.84 20.57
CA ALA A 42 6.05 26.94 21.45
C ALA A 42 7.57 27.05 21.70
N SER A 43 8.33 26.00 21.45
CA SER A 43 9.80 25.96 21.62
C SER A 43 10.57 26.12 20.31
N ALA A 44 9.89 26.18 19.15
CA ALA A 44 10.57 26.28 17.86
C ALA A 44 10.83 27.75 17.47
N ALA A 45 12.09 28.10 17.28
CA ALA A 45 12.51 29.47 16.94
C ALA A 45 12.09 29.88 15.52
N PHE A 46 12.06 28.93 14.58
CA PHE A 46 11.75 29.17 13.17
C PHE A 46 10.84 28.09 12.57
N VAL A 47 9.65 28.48 12.13
CA VAL A 47 8.67 27.62 11.47
C VAL A 47 8.36 28.21 10.08
N PRO A 48 9.16 27.90 9.05
CA PRO A 48 9.01 28.52 7.73
C PRO A 48 7.73 28.10 6.99
N ASN A 49 7.22 26.91 7.27
CA ASN A 49 6.01 26.34 6.66
C ASN A 49 5.47 25.17 7.51
N ALA A 50 4.42 24.49 7.02
CA ALA A 50 3.80 23.37 7.73
C ALA A 50 4.68 22.12 7.81
N PHE A 51 5.72 21.98 7.00
CA PHE A 51 6.47 20.74 6.80
C PHE A 51 7.81 20.68 7.55
N LEU A 52 8.31 21.80 8.06
CA LEU A 52 9.55 21.80 8.83
C LEU A 52 9.60 22.88 9.89
N ARG A 53 10.43 22.64 10.91
CA ARG A 53 10.80 23.57 11.98
C ARG A 53 12.32 23.52 12.13
N VAL A 54 12.93 24.67 12.40
CA VAL A 54 14.35 24.78 12.74
C VAL A 54 14.47 25.27 14.17
N GLY A 55 15.13 24.48 15.01
CA GLY A 55 15.40 24.83 16.41
C GLY A 55 16.66 25.68 16.57
N ASN A 56 16.79 26.38 17.71
CA ASN A 56 18.01 27.13 18.06
C ASN A 56 19.23 26.22 18.28
N ASP A 57 18.99 24.91 18.46
CA ASP A 57 19.98 23.84 18.60
C ASP A 57 20.39 23.23 17.25
N ASP A 58 20.03 23.86 16.14
CA ASP A 58 20.21 23.43 14.75
C ASP A 58 19.41 22.20 14.34
N THR A 59 18.54 21.68 15.19
CA THR A 59 17.67 20.57 14.79
C THR A 59 16.69 21.02 13.70
N VAL A 60 16.55 20.22 12.66
CA VAL A 60 15.53 20.38 11.61
C VAL A 60 14.50 19.28 11.77
N THR A 61 13.34 19.63 12.30
CA THR A 61 12.22 18.67 12.45
C THR A 61 11.36 18.71 11.20
N VAL A 62 11.22 17.57 10.55
CA VAL A 62 10.39 17.38 9.34
C VAL A 62 9.08 16.72 9.73
N LEU A 63 7.96 17.35 9.36
CA LEU A 63 6.62 16.81 9.57
C LEU A 63 6.19 16.02 8.35
N ILE A 64 5.89 14.73 8.54
CA ILE A 64 5.55 13.80 7.47
C ILE A 64 4.04 13.66 7.36
N ALA A 65 3.51 14.04 6.19
CA ALA A 65 2.07 13.95 5.89
C ALA A 65 1.57 12.50 5.74
N HIS A 66 2.49 11.55 5.53
CA HIS A 66 2.21 10.13 5.30
C HIS A 66 2.62 9.27 6.49
N SER A 67 1.92 8.15 6.67
CA SER A 67 2.20 7.20 7.76
C SER A 67 3.40 6.31 7.45
N GLU A 68 4.23 6.02 8.44
CA GLU A 68 5.33 5.06 8.35
C GLU A 68 4.86 3.67 8.79
N MET A 69 4.86 2.73 7.86
CA MET A 69 4.43 1.34 8.06
C MET A 69 5.50 0.31 7.66
N GLY A 70 6.75 0.75 7.55
CA GLY A 70 7.88 -0.05 7.13
C GLY A 70 8.46 0.33 5.76
N GLN A 71 7.77 1.19 4.98
CA GLN A 71 8.19 1.54 3.62
C GLN A 71 9.34 2.55 3.54
N GLY A 72 9.73 3.19 4.65
CA GLY A 72 10.91 4.07 4.71
C GLY A 72 10.64 5.52 4.34
N ILE A 73 9.40 5.96 4.40
CA ILE A 73 9.02 7.34 4.08
C ILE A 73 9.61 8.36 5.07
N TRP A 74 9.86 7.93 6.31
CA TRP A 74 10.55 8.72 7.34
C TRP A 74 12.02 9.01 7.03
N THR A 75 12.55 8.43 5.96
CA THR A 75 13.89 8.75 5.42
C THR A 75 13.78 9.44 4.08
N ALA A 76 12.98 8.92 3.16
CA ALA A 76 12.92 9.44 1.80
C ALA A 76 12.37 10.88 1.72
N LEU A 77 11.30 11.21 2.47
CA LEU A 77 10.76 12.59 2.43
C LEU A 77 11.68 13.61 3.10
N PRO A 78 12.28 13.35 4.28
CA PRO A 78 13.28 14.24 4.84
C PRO A 78 14.48 14.51 3.91
N MET A 79 14.89 13.52 3.08
CA MET A 79 15.96 13.74 2.10
C MET A 79 15.61 14.86 1.11
N LEU A 80 14.35 14.99 0.70
CA LEU A 80 13.90 16.04 -0.22
C LEU A 80 14.03 17.45 0.40
N ILE A 81 13.65 17.60 1.68
CA ILE A 81 13.81 18.85 2.42
C ILE A 81 15.29 19.14 2.68
N ALA A 82 16.02 18.15 3.21
CA ALA A 82 17.43 18.32 3.58
C ALA A 82 18.30 18.64 2.38
N GLU A 83 18.01 18.06 1.20
CA GLU A 83 18.68 18.40 -0.07
C GLU A 83 18.55 19.89 -0.39
N GLU A 84 17.33 20.40 -0.43
CA GLU A 84 17.08 21.80 -0.82
C GLU A 84 17.50 22.79 0.27
N LEU A 85 17.45 22.38 1.53
CA LEU A 85 17.84 23.20 2.68
C LEU A 85 19.37 23.23 2.90
N ASP A 86 20.14 22.33 2.29
CA ASP A 86 21.54 22.05 2.65
C ASP A 86 21.71 21.73 4.15
N ALA A 87 20.77 20.99 4.73
CA ALA A 87 20.78 20.69 6.14
C ALA A 87 21.87 19.67 6.52
N ASP A 88 22.41 19.79 7.73
CA ASP A 88 23.18 18.70 8.35
C ASP A 88 22.26 17.50 8.58
N TRP A 89 22.49 16.40 7.87
CA TRP A 89 21.67 15.21 7.95
C TRP A 89 21.61 14.63 9.37
N SER A 90 22.63 14.79 10.17
CA SER A 90 22.67 14.30 11.56
C SER A 90 21.70 15.05 12.50
N LYS A 91 21.32 16.27 12.11
CA LYS A 91 20.39 17.15 12.85
C LYS A 91 18.92 16.94 12.44
N ILE A 92 18.62 16.10 11.44
CA ILE A 92 17.25 15.83 11.02
C ILE A 92 16.51 15.05 12.10
N ARG A 93 15.30 15.49 12.40
CA ARG A 93 14.30 14.82 13.24
C ARG A 93 13.02 14.68 12.46
N VAL A 94 12.19 13.69 12.81
CA VAL A 94 10.98 13.38 12.05
C VAL A 94 9.80 13.21 13.00
N GLU A 95 8.67 13.75 12.61
CA GLU A 95 7.39 13.60 13.34
C GLU A 95 6.27 13.30 12.33
N HIS A 96 5.25 12.54 12.75
CA HIS A 96 4.02 12.45 11.97
C HIS A 96 3.27 13.77 12.04
N ALA A 97 2.77 14.23 10.90
CA ALA A 97 1.91 15.39 10.84
C ALA A 97 0.54 15.09 11.49
N PRO A 98 -0.08 16.05 12.18
CA PRO A 98 -1.45 15.91 12.66
C PRO A 98 -2.44 15.82 11.50
N ALA A 99 -3.65 15.30 11.76
CA ALA A 99 -4.72 15.30 10.78
C ALA A 99 -5.18 16.73 10.49
N ALA A 100 -4.77 17.30 9.34
CA ALA A 100 -5.14 18.65 8.95
C ALA A 100 -5.07 18.84 7.43
N ALA A 101 -5.83 19.82 6.92
CA ALA A 101 -5.92 20.12 5.48
C ALA A 101 -4.57 20.47 4.84
N ALA A 102 -3.61 21.05 5.60
CA ALA A 102 -2.27 21.36 5.12
C ALA A 102 -1.49 20.11 4.67
N TYR A 103 -1.83 18.94 5.20
CA TYR A 103 -1.18 17.67 4.92
C TYR A 103 -1.99 16.76 3.99
N ALA A 104 -3.05 17.31 3.37
CA ALA A 104 -3.80 16.58 2.37
C ALA A 104 -2.91 16.16 1.19
N HIS A 105 -3.09 14.91 0.75
CA HIS A 105 -2.41 14.35 -0.41
C HIS A 105 -2.70 15.17 -1.66
N THR A 106 -1.67 15.51 -2.44
CA THR A 106 -1.79 16.42 -3.59
C THR A 106 -2.72 15.90 -4.68
N ALA A 107 -2.84 14.57 -4.86
CA ALA A 107 -3.72 13.98 -5.86
C ALA A 107 -5.12 13.61 -5.32
N PHE A 108 -5.26 13.27 -4.03
CA PHE A 108 -6.52 12.77 -3.47
C PHE A 108 -7.29 13.78 -2.62
N GLY A 109 -6.66 14.92 -2.26
CA GLY A 109 -7.31 15.98 -1.49
C GLY A 109 -7.65 15.62 -0.03
N MET A 110 -7.12 14.51 0.49
CA MET A 110 -7.27 14.05 1.87
C MET A 110 -5.94 13.51 2.39
N GLN A 111 -5.69 13.59 3.70
CA GLN A 111 -4.49 13.00 4.29
C GLN A 111 -4.64 11.49 4.36
N MET A 112 -3.81 10.80 3.58
CA MET A 112 -3.83 9.35 3.46
C MET A 112 -2.48 8.81 2.98
N THR A 113 -2.29 7.49 3.13
CA THR A 113 -1.11 6.77 2.65
C THR A 113 -1.53 5.50 1.92
N GLY A 114 -1.28 5.42 0.62
CA GLY A 114 -1.64 4.26 -0.21
C GLY A 114 -1.31 4.49 -1.68
N GLY A 115 -1.47 3.45 -2.51
CA GLY A 115 -1.23 3.50 -3.95
C GLY A 115 0.21 3.86 -4.35
N SER A 116 1.18 3.56 -3.47
CA SER A 116 2.61 3.86 -3.68
C SER A 116 2.91 5.32 -4.00
N THR A 117 2.08 6.26 -3.53
CA THR A 117 2.09 7.66 -3.97
C THR A 117 3.00 8.56 -3.15
N SER A 118 3.38 8.18 -1.93
CA SER A 118 3.97 9.08 -0.93
C SER A 118 5.21 9.86 -1.42
N THR A 119 6.08 9.25 -2.22
CA THR A 119 7.29 9.94 -2.71
C THR A 119 6.96 10.88 -3.86
N TRP A 120 6.27 10.40 -4.91
CA TRP A 120 6.05 11.22 -6.09
C TRP A 120 5.05 12.36 -5.86
N SER A 121 4.06 12.17 -4.98
CA SER A 121 3.09 13.23 -4.66
C SER A 121 3.71 14.36 -3.84
N GLU A 122 4.74 14.06 -3.07
CA GLU A 122 5.43 14.99 -2.18
C GLU A 122 6.74 15.53 -2.76
N PHE A 123 7.22 15.00 -3.88
CA PHE A 123 8.55 15.27 -4.42
C PHE A 123 8.83 16.76 -4.56
N ASP A 124 7.95 17.49 -5.24
CA ASP A 124 8.11 18.92 -5.43
C ASP A 124 7.74 19.71 -4.18
N ARG A 125 6.67 19.31 -3.46
CA ARG A 125 6.17 20.01 -2.29
C ARG A 125 7.21 20.07 -1.16
N TYR A 126 7.87 18.95 -0.87
CA TYR A 126 8.92 18.91 0.18
C TYR A 126 10.19 19.60 -0.26
N ARG A 127 10.58 19.52 -1.52
CA ARG A 127 11.70 20.30 -2.07
C ARG A 127 11.44 21.80 -1.96
N GLN A 128 10.25 22.26 -2.37
CA GLN A 128 9.84 23.66 -2.24
C GLN A 128 9.85 24.12 -0.78
N ALA A 129 9.39 23.28 0.15
CA ALA A 129 9.43 23.58 1.58
C ALA A 129 10.87 23.81 2.09
N GLY A 130 11.81 22.96 1.70
CA GLY A 130 13.23 23.10 2.00
C GLY A 130 13.86 24.37 1.38
N ALA A 131 13.59 24.62 0.10
CA ALA A 131 14.10 25.79 -0.62
C ALA A 131 13.57 27.11 -0.02
N ALA A 132 12.29 27.17 0.35
CA ALA A 132 11.70 28.33 0.99
C ALA A 132 12.35 28.64 2.36
N ALA A 133 12.65 27.62 3.14
CA ALA A 133 13.37 27.78 4.41
C ALA A 133 14.80 28.26 4.18
N ARG A 134 15.52 27.66 3.23
CA ARG A 134 16.88 28.07 2.83
C ARG A 134 16.92 29.56 2.44
N GLN A 135 16.01 29.99 1.57
CA GLN A 135 15.98 31.39 1.11
C GLN A 135 15.78 32.37 2.27
N ARG A 136 14.92 32.06 3.24
CA ARG A 136 14.70 32.92 4.42
C ARG A 136 15.94 32.99 5.33
N LEU A 137 16.62 31.85 5.53
CA LEU A 137 17.88 31.82 6.29
C LEU A 137 18.98 32.62 5.61
N MET A 138 19.11 32.48 4.29
CA MET A 138 20.08 33.30 3.52
C MET A 138 19.76 34.80 3.60
N GLN A 139 18.48 35.17 3.46
CA GLN A 139 18.07 36.58 3.59
C GLN A 139 18.33 37.14 4.98
N ALA A 140 18.06 36.33 6.05
CA ALA A 140 18.38 36.75 7.42
C ALA A 140 19.87 36.97 7.64
N ALA A 141 20.72 36.10 7.10
CA ALA A 141 22.17 36.28 7.15
C ALA A 141 22.66 37.50 6.34
N ALA A 142 22.13 37.67 5.11
CA ALA A 142 22.44 38.82 4.27
C ALA A 142 22.15 40.16 5.02
N THR A 143 20.99 40.24 5.66
CA THR A 143 20.58 41.39 6.47
C THR A 143 21.44 41.55 7.72
N ARG A 144 21.76 40.47 8.43
CA ARG A 144 22.55 40.51 9.68
C ARG A 144 23.99 40.99 9.45
N PHE A 145 24.58 40.57 8.34
CA PHE A 145 26.00 40.87 8.03
C PHE A 145 26.19 41.97 6.98
N ASP A 146 25.10 42.61 6.56
CA ASP A 146 25.11 43.70 5.54
C ASP A 146 25.86 43.32 4.26
N VAL A 147 25.52 42.14 3.72
CA VAL A 147 26.12 41.64 2.45
C VAL A 147 25.00 41.37 1.41
N PRO A 148 25.31 41.56 0.10
CA PRO A 148 24.38 41.21 -0.97
C PRO A 148 23.99 39.74 -0.92
N LEU A 149 22.71 39.42 -1.20
CA LEU A 149 22.20 38.04 -1.16
C LEU A 149 22.94 37.10 -2.11
N GLU A 150 23.48 37.63 -3.21
CA GLU A 150 24.27 36.90 -4.20
C GLU A 150 25.60 36.36 -3.65
N GLN A 151 26.09 36.93 -2.55
CA GLN A 151 27.30 36.50 -1.82
C GLN A 151 26.98 35.51 -0.69
N VAL A 152 25.71 35.13 -0.55
CA VAL A 152 25.25 34.23 0.50
C VAL A 152 24.92 32.86 -0.09
N HIS A 153 25.41 31.79 0.53
CA HIS A 153 25.07 30.41 0.20
C HIS A 153 24.98 29.56 1.45
N THR A 154 24.49 28.35 1.28
CA THR A 154 24.30 27.38 2.39
C THR A 154 25.20 26.17 2.22
N GLU A 155 25.67 25.61 3.33
CA GLU A 155 26.46 24.40 3.37
C GLU A 155 26.30 23.70 4.71
N ASN A 156 25.83 22.44 4.70
CA ASN A 156 25.78 21.52 5.84
C ASN A 156 25.20 22.13 7.13
N GLY A 157 24.03 22.79 7.04
CA GLY A 157 23.34 23.40 8.20
C GLY A 157 23.84 24.78 8.61
N GLU A 158 24.69 25.41 7.80
CA GLU A 158 25.22 26.76 8.00
C GLU A 158 24.93 27.66 6.81
N VAL A 159 24.87 28.96 7.07
CA VAL A 159 24.85 30.00 6.06
C VAL A 159 26.24 30.69 6.01
N ILE A 160 26.78 30.82 4.81
CA ILE A 160 28.02 31.51 4.53
C ILE A 160 27.67 32.83 3.85
N ALA A 161 28.00 33.97 4.50
CA ALA A 161 27.69 35.32 4.06
C ALA A 161 28.97 36.13 4.02
N GLY A 162 29.58 36.26 2.85
CA GLY A 162 30.90 36.84 2.68
C GLY A 162 31.95 36.01 3.44
N THR A 163 32.59 36.64 4.45
CA THR A 163 33.56 35.95 5.34
C THR A 163 32.94 35.32 6.58
N HIS A 164 31.64 35.55 6.80
CA HIS A 164 30.92 35.07 8.00
C HIS A 164 30.33 33.68 7.78
N ARG A 165 30.42 32.82 8.77
CA ARG A 165 29.77 31.52 8.83
C ARG A 165 28.86 31.48 10.08
N VAL A 166 27.59 31.13 9.89
CA VAL A 166 26.58 31.16 10.94
C VAL A 166 25.65 29.96 10.84
N ARG A 167 25.33 29.33 11.97
CA ARG A 167 24.47 28.17 12.03
C ARG A 167 22.99 28.53 11.80
N TYR A 168 22.19 27.59 11.33
CA TYR A 168 20.75 27.82 11.11
C TYR A 168 20.02 28.21 12.39
N GLY A 169 20.36 27.57 13.53
CA GLY A 169 19.77 27.89 14.82
C GLY A 169 20.02 29.33 15.27
N ASP A 170 21.20 29.86 14.99
CA ASP A 170 21.55 31.25 15.32
C ASP A 170 20.81 32.30 14.46
N LEU A 171 20.28 31.86 13.30
CA LEU A 171 19.48 32.70 12.38
C LEU A 171 17.97 32.49 12.51
N ALA A 172 17.55 31.48 13.28
CA ALA A 172 16.18 31.02 13.29
C ALA A 172 15.18 32.14 13.68
N ASP A 173 15.50 32.95 14.69
CA ASP A 173 14.66 34.08 15.12
C ASP A 173 14.54 35.17 14.07
N ASP A 174 15.63 35.50 13.39
CA ASP A 174 15.64 36.54 12.35
C ASP A 174 14.90 36.04 11.11
N ALA A 175 15.15 34.81 10.66
CA ALA A 175 14.43 34.17 9.57
C ALA A 175 12.92 34.07 9.86
N GLY A 176 12.55 33.85 11.13
CA GLY A 176 11.16 33.80 11.59
C GLY A 176 10.37 35.10 11.36
N LYS A 177 11.03 36.24 11.37
CA LYS A 177 10.44 37.59 11.16
C LYS A 177 10.19 37.90 9.69
N LEU A 178 10.88 37.22 8.75
CA LEU A 178 10.78 37.47 7.33
C LEU A 178 9.49 36.90 6.73
N THR A 179 8.99 37.57 5.69
CA THR A 179 7.85 37.07 4.91
C THR A 179 8.25 35.79 4.14
N ALA A 180 7.32 34.84 4.02
CA ALA A 180 7.54 33.67 3.19
C ALA A 180 7.75 34.08 1.72
N PRO A 181 8.74 33.51 1.01
CA PRO A 181 8.95 33.79 -0.40
C PRO A 181 7.77 33.31 -1.24
N ASP A 182 7.56 33.96 -2.37
CA ASP A 182 6.63 33.47 -3.38
C ASP A 182 7.10 32.09 -3.89
N PRO A 183 6.29 31.04 -3.82
CA PRO A 183 6.64 29.71 -4.33
C PRO A 183 7.11 29.73 -5.79
N ALA A 184 6.59 30.63 -6.63
CA ALA A 184 6.99 30.78 -8.02
C ALA A 184 8.44 31.35 -8.19
N SER A 185 8.96 32.00 -7.16
CA SER A 185 10.33 32.55 -7.15
C SER A 185 11.40 31.56 -6.66
N LEU A 186 10.99 30.42 -6.12
CA LEU A 186 11.90 29.44 -5.55
C LEU A 186 12.73 28.75 -6.64
N LYS A 187 14.04 28.76 -6.46
CA LYS A 187 14.96 27.99 -7.31
C LYS A 187 15.31 26.68 -6.61
N LEU A 188 14.81 25.57 -7.16
CA LEU A 188 15.17 24.24 -6.75
C LEU A 188 16.53 23.85 -7.35
N LYS A 189 17.28 22.98 -6.66
CA LYS A 189 18.53 22.43 -7.16
C LYS A 189 18.32 21.55 -8.39
N ASP A 190 19.21 21.61 -9.34
CA ASP A 190 19.26 20.68 -10.47
C ASP A 190 19.70 19.28 -9.99
N ALA A 191 19.28 18.24 -10.71
CA ALA A 191 19.63 16.86 -10.36
C ALA A 191 21.15 16.59 -10.31
N LYS A 192 21.94 17.31 -11.12
CA LYS A 192 23.41 17.19 -11.13
C LYS A 192 24.05 17.70 -9.82
N ASP A 193 23.34 18.57 -9.08
CA ASP A 193 23.84 19.21 -7.85
C ASP A 193 23.35 18.50 -6.58
N TRP A 194 22.59 17.42 -6.71
CA TRP A 194 22.08 16.67 -5.57
C TRP A 194 23.17 15.93 -4.81
N LYS A 195 23.17 16.11 -3.49
CA LYS A 195 24.11 15.48 -2.56
C LYS A 195 23.49 14.30 -1.80
N LEU A 196 22.17 14.34 -1.54
CA LEU A 196 21.40 13.34 -0.79
C LEU A 196 20.46 12.53 -1.69
N ILE A 197 19.68 13.20 -2.55
CA ILE A 197 18.77 12.53 -3.47
C ILE A 197 19.58 11.63 -4.40
N GLY A 198 19.18 10.36 -4.52
CA GLY A 198 19.87 9.36 -5.33
C GLY A 198 21.02 8.65 -4.60
N LYS A 199 21.30 9.00 -3.35
CA LYS A 199 22.34 8.33 -2.54
C LYS A 199 21.73 7.33 -1.58
N ALA A 200 22.39 6.17 -1.42
CA ALA A 200 22.00 5.17 -0.45
C ALA A 200 22.12 5.73 0.99
N THR A 201 21.00 5.96 1.62
CA THR A 201 20.93 6.58 2.95
C THR A 201 20.24 5.63 3.93
N LYS A 202 20.89 5.38 5.07
CA LYS A 202 20.36 4.53 6.13
C LYS A 202 19.08 5.14 6.71
N ARG A 203 18.15 4.28 7.09
CA ARG A 203 16.86 4.69 7.67
C ARG A 203 17.06 5.42 8.99
N LEU A 204 16.36 6.57 9.14
CA LEU A 204 16.36 7.37 10.36
C LEU A 204 15.64 6.67 11.52
N ASP A 205 14.62 5.88 11.22
CA ASP A 205 13.74 5.19 12.20
C ASP A 205 14.27 3.83 12.67
N SER A 206 15.32 3.27 12.07
CA SER A 206 15.87 1.97 12.48
C SER A 206 16.37 1.94 13.93
N PRO A 207 17.10 2.95 14.44
CA PRO A 207 17.58 2.92 15.81
C PRO A 207 16.48 2.81 16.87
N GLU A 208 15.35 3.51 16.66
CA GLU A 208 14.21 3.46 17.59
C GLU A 208 13.52 2.09 17.53
N LYS A 209 13.33 1.56 16.32
CA LYS A 209 12.66 0.26 16.10
C LYS A 209 13.44 -0.90 16.68
N ILE A 210 14.76 -0.97 16.46
CA ILE A 210 15.58 -2.09 16.94
C ILE A 210 15.93 -2.03 18.43
N THR A 211 15.69 -0.88 19.10
CA THR A 211 15.92 -0.70 20.54
C THR A 211 14.63 -0.69 21.34
N GLY A 212 13.45 -0.89 20.72
CA GLY A 212 12.15 -0.90 21.37
C GLY A 212 11.66 0.48 21.82
N ARG A 213 12.24 1.58 21.30
CA ARG A 213 11.81 2.95 21.61
C ARG A 213 10.75 3.49 20.67
N ALA A 214 10.60 2.88 19.49
CA ALA A 214 9.56 3.24 18.54
C ALA A 214 8.18 2.95 19.13
N GLN A 215 7.27 3.92 19.02
CA GLN A 215 5.92 3.82 19.59
C GLN A 215 4.91 3.38 18.53
N PHE A 216 4.37 2.19 18.70
CA PHE A 216 3.25 1.67 17.93
C PHE A 216 1.92 1.91 18.67
N GLY A 217 0.80 1.67 18.01
CA GLY A 217 -0.52 1.85 18.64
C GLY A 217 -0.73 0.94 19.86
N MET A 218 -0.16 -0.27 19.85
CA MET A 218 -0.20 -1.21 20.97
C MET A 218 0.52 -0.68 22.22
N ASP A 219 1.55 0.15 22.05
CA ASP A 219 2.41 0.65 23.14
C ASP A 219 1.81 1.85 23.87
N VAL A 220 0.74 2.46 23.36
CA VAL A 220 0.10 3.62 23.97
C VAL A 220 -0.36 3.29 25.39
N GLN A 221 0.13 4.04 26.38
CA GLN A 221 -0.21 3.89 27.79
C GLN A 221 -0.28 5.27 28.47
N PHE A 222 -1.27 5.45 29.33
CA PHE A 222 -1.38 6.58 30.24
C PHE A 222 -2.31 6.24 31.43
N PRO A 223 -2.27 6.97 32.54
CA PRO A 223 -3.09 6.68 33.71
C PRO A 223 -4.59 6.67 33.38
N GLY A 224 -5.30 5.64 33.86
CA GLY A 224 -6.74 5.47 33.68
C GLY A 224 -7.15 4.90 32.33
N LEU A 225 -6.20 4.51 31.47
CA LEU A 225 -6.49 3.82 30.22
C LEU A 225 -6.96 2.38 30.48
N LEU A 226 -8.16 2.04 29.99
CA LEU A 226 -8.70 0.68 29.98
C LEU A 226 -8.40 -0.01 28.63
N THR A 227 -8.56 -1.32 28.60
CA THR A 227 -8.41 -2.11 27.37
C THR A 227 -9.74 -2.82 27.06
N ALA A 228 -10.12 -2.85 25.79
CA ALA A 228 -11.30 -3.57 25.32
C ALA A 228 -10.97 -4.60 24.26
N VAL A 229 -11.71 -5.72 24.29
CA VAL A 229 -11.76 -6.73 23.23
C VAL A 229 -13.21 -6.96 22.86
N VAL A 230 -13.52 -7.06 21.56
CA VAL A 230 -14.89 -7.17 21.07
C VAL A 230 -15.19 -8.61 20.64
N ALA A 231 -16.32 -9.17 21.11
CA ALA A 231 -16.92 -10.35 20.54
C ALA A 231 -17.69 -9.95 19.27
N ARG A 232 -17.22 -10.42 18.11
CA ARG A 232 -17.80 -10.12 16.79
C ARG A 232 -18.61 -11.31 16.28
N GLY A 233 -19.55 -11.03 15.38
CA GLY A 233 -20.36 -12.08 14.77
C GLY A 233 -19.50 -13.14 14.06
N PRO A 234 -19.91 -14.43 14.12
CA PRO A 234 -19.15 -15.53 13.54
C PRO A 234 -19.17 -15.58 12.02
N VAL A 235 -20.07 -14.80 11.39
CA VAL A 235 -20.20 -14.63 9.94
C VAL A 235 -20.39 -13.15 9.61
N PHE A 236 -20.04 -12.74 8.41
CA PHE A 236 -20.21 -11.36 7.98
C PHE A 236 -21.67 -10.94 7.93
N GLY A 237 -21.98 -9.76 8.46
CA GLY A 237 -23.34 -9.23 8.54
C GLY A 237 -24.16 -9.73 9.73
N ALA A 238 -23.62 -10.62 10.57
CA ALA A 238 -24.31 -11.07 11.78
C ALA A 238 -24.57 -9.91 12.75
N LYS A 239 -25.72 -9.92 13.43
CA LYS A 239 -26.13 -8.94 14.42
C LYS A 239 -26.33 -9.59 15.78
N VAL A 240 -26.02 -8.83 16.85
CA VAL A 240 -26.32 -9.26 18.21
C VAL A 240 -27.83 -9.28 18.39
N LYS A 241 -28.39 -10.45 18.71
CA LYS A 241 -29.80 -10.61 19.07
C LYS A 241 -29.99 -10.45 20.58
N SER A 242 -29.14 -11.11 21.38
CA SER A 242 -29.09 -11.00 22.83
C SER A 242 -27.71 -11.42 23.34
N PHE A 243 -27.34 -11.04 24.55
CA PHE A 243 -26.14 -11.57 25.20
C PHE A 243 -26.30 -11.64 26.71
N ASP A 244 -25.57 -12.59 27.31
CA ASP A 244 -25.42 -12.71 28.78
C ASP A 244 -23.98 -12.36 29.16
N ALA A 245 -23.82 -11.33 30.00
CA ALA A 245 -22.55 -10.85 30.49
C ALA A 245 -22.21 -11.34 31.91
N ALA A 246 -23.08 -12.13 32.57
CA ALA A 246 -22.93 -12.48 33.98
C ALA A 246 -21.61 -13.19 34.31
N ALA A 247 -21.20 -14.13 33.42
CA ALA A 247 -19.91 -14.82 33.55
C ALA A 247 -18.72 -13.91 33.29
N ALA A 248 -18.79 -13.06 32.27
CA ALA A 248 -17.73 -12.11 31.92
C ALA A 248 -17.46 -11.10 33.04
N LEU A 249 -18.52 -10.59 33.68
CA LEU A 249 -18.43 -9.59 34.80
C LEU A 249 -17.84 -10.18 36.07
N LYS A 250 -17.76 -11.51 36.21
CA LYS A 250 -17.09 -12.17 37.37
C LYS A 250 -15.58 -12.30 37.17
N ILE A 251 -15.07 -12.05 35.99
CA ILE A 251 -13.62 -12.10 35.71
C ILE A 251 -12.94 -10.91 36.36
N ASP A 252 -11.94 -11.18 37.17
CA ASP A 252 -11.17 -10.12 37.84
C ASP A 252 -10.54 -9.16 36.81
N GLY A 253 -10.67 -7.86 37.08
CA GLY A 253 -10.22 -6.79 36.19
C GLY A 253 -11.21 -6.41 35.06
N VAL A 254 -12.30 -7.15 34.85
CA VAL A 254 -13.38 -6.73 33.94
C VAL A 254 -14.19 -5.62 34.60
N ARG A 255 -14.36 -4.50 33.91
CA ARG A 255 -15.04 -3.30 34.43
C ARG A 255 -16.41 -3.09 33.82
N LYS A 256 -16.59 -3.43 32.54
CA LYS A 256 -17.83 -3.16 31.83
C LYS A 256 -18.00 -4.12 30.64
N VAL A 257 -19.24 -4.45 30.32
CA VAL A 257 -19.62 -5.11 29.06
C VAL A 257 -20.63 -4.22 28.35
N VAL A 258 -20.37 -3.87 27.10
CA VAL A 258 -21.20 -2.94 26.32
C VAL A 258 -21.45 -3.45 24.92
N GLN A 259 -22.68 -3.31 24.43
CA GLN A 259 -23.00 -3.56 23.03
C GLN A 259 -22.58 -2.38 22.18
N VAL A 260 -21.94 -2.66 21.05
CA VAL A 260 -21.53 -1.71 20.00
C VAL A 260 -22.02 -2.21 18.65
N PRO A 261 -22.02 -1.38 17.57
CA PRO A 261 -22.50 -1.81 16.26
C PRO A 261 -21.82 -3.06 15.70
N SER A 262 -20.55 -3.30 16.04
CA SER A 262 -19.75 -4.44 15.57
C SER A 262 -19.88 -5.71 16.44
N GLY A 263 -20.54 -5.63 17.61
CA GLY A 263 -20.68 -6.76 18.53
C GLY A 263 -20.81 -6.36 19.99
N VAL A 264 -20.19 -7.15 20.89
CA VAL A 264 -20.20 -6.92 22.34
C VAL A 264 -18.78 -6.73 22.84
N ALA A 265 -18.47 -5.54 23.35
CA ALA A 265 -17.16 -5.20 23.89
C ALA A 265 -17.07 -5.52 25.38
N VAL A 266 -15.98 -6.18 25.79
CA VAL A 266 -15.57 -6.34 27.18
C VAL A 266 -14.44 -5.36 27.47
N VAL A 267 -14.66 -4.47 28.42
CA VAL A 267 -13.73 -3.43 28.87
C VAL A 267 -13.15 -3.83 30.21
N ALA A 268 -11.83 -3.83 30.32
CA ALA A 268 -11.10 -4.31 31.49
C ALA A 268 -9.84 -3.46 31.78
N ASP A 269 -9.18 -3.71 32.90
CA ASP A 269 -7.95 -3.04 33.30
C ASP A 269 -6.78 -3.34 32.34
N HIS A 270 -6.78 -4.53 31.72
CA HIS A 270 -5.75 -4.96 30.77
C HIS A 270 -6.30 -5.99 29.78
N TYR A 271 -5.53 -6.22 28.70
CA TYR A 271 -5.91 -7.07 27.57
C TYR A 271 -6.35 -8.49 27.98
N TRP A 272 -5.60 -9.13 28.88
CA TRP A 272 -5.89 -10.52 29.25
C TRP A 272 -7.23 -10.66 29.99
N ALA A 273 -7.55 -9.76 30.92
CA ALA A 273 -8.85 -9.72 31.57
C ALA A 273 -9.99 -9.49 30.56
N ALA A 274 -9.80 -8.53 29.63
CA ALA A 274 -10.78 -8.27 28.58
C ALA A 274 -11.00 -9.51 27.68
N LYS A 275 -9.91 -10.20 27.32
CA LYS A 275 -9.95 -11.43 26.49
C LYS A 275 -10.68 -12.56 27.20
N LEU A 276 -10.36 -12.86 28.46
CA LEU A 276 -11.04 -13.88 29.25
C LEU A 276 -12.53 -13.55 29.43
N GLY A 277 -12.84 -12.26 29.68
CA GLY A 277 -14.22 -11.80 29.77
C GLY A 277 -14.97 -11.99 28.46
N ARG A 278 -14.36 -11.67 27.31
CA ARG A 278 -14.95 -11.93 25.98
C ARG A 278 -15.22 -13.41 25.75
N ASP A 279 -14.28 -14.28 26.12
CA ASP A 279 -14.39 -15.71 25.90
C ASP A 279 -15.47 -16.34 26.82
N ALA A 280 -15.81 -15.68 27.94
CA ALA A 280 -16.88 -16.09 28.85
C ALA A 280 -18.27 -15.54 28.46
N LEU A 281 -18.36 -14.62 27.48
CA LEU A 281 -19.63 -14.11 26.98
C LEU A 281 -20.44 -15.18 26.29
N GLN A 282 -21.76 -15.18 26.55
CA GLN A 282 -22.72 -15.91 25.73
C GLN A 282 -23.47 -14.91 24.85
N VAL A 283 -23.28 -15.00 23.54
CA VAL A 283 -23.93 -14.09 22.59
C VAL A 283 -24.76 -14.89 21.60
N ASP A 284 -26.05 -14.55 21.51
CA ASP A 284 -26.95 -15.05 20.49
C ASP A 284 -26.92 -14.15 19.27
N TRP A 285 -26.66 -14.72 18.10
CA TRP A 285 -26.44 -14.01 16.85
C TRP A 285 -27.56 -14.27 15.84
N GLU A 286 -28.05 -13.24 15.23
CA GLU A 286 -28.77 -13.29 13.96
C GLU A 286 -27.77 -13.30 12.82
N LEU A 287 -27.60 -14.45 12.14
CA LEU A 287 -26.48 -14.66 11.19
C LEU A 287 -26.68 -13.97 9.84
N GLY A 288 -27.91 -13.79 9.37
CA GLY A 288 -28.22 -13.17 8.09
C GLY A 288 -27.65 -13.94 6.87
N GLU A 289 -27.53 -13.24 5.74
CA GLU A 289 -27.08 -13.81 4.46
C GLU A 289 -25.65 -14.37 4.50
N GLY A 290 -24.81 -13.83 5.36
CA GLY A 290 -23.42 -14.28 5.52
C GLY A 290 -23.30 -15.75 5.92
N ALA A 291 -24.33 -16.36 6.51
CA ALA A 291 -24.35 -17.78 6.88
C ALA A 291 -24.24 -18.74 5.68
N MET A 292 -24.56 -18.28 4.48
CA MET A 292 -24.59 -19.09 3.26
C MET A 292 -23.25 -19.08 2.49
N LEU A 293 -22.26 -18.32 2.93
CA LEU A 293 -20.99 -18.22 2.23
C LEU A 293 -20.25 -19.57 2.22
N ASP A 294 -19.88 -20.01 1.02
CA ASP A 294 -19.10 -21.21 0.76
C ASP A 294 -18.13 -20.95 -0.39
N SER A 295 -16.83 -21.25 -0.20
CA SER A 295 -15.80 -20.93 -1.17
C SER A 295 -15.96 -21.68 -2.50
N ALA A 296 -16.42 -22.93 -2.49
CA ALA A 296 -16.60 -23.69 -3.73
C ALA A 296 -17.74 -23.13 -4.57
N ALA A 297 -18.87 -22.79 -3.92
CA ALA A 297 -20.01 -22.16 -4.59
C ALA A 297 -19.66 -20.77 -5.14
N MET A 298 -18.93 -19.97 -4.37
CA MET A 298 -18.47 -18.64 -4.80
C MET A 298 -17.52 -18.74 -5.99
N HIS A 299 -16.57 -19.69 -5.97
CA HIS A 299 -15.64 -19.92 -7.09
C HIS A 299 -16.38 -20.34 -8.36
N ALA A 300 -17.33 -21.29 -8.25
CA ALA A 300 -18.14 -21.74 -9.38
C ALA A 300 -18.94 -20.59 -10.02
N GLU A 301 -19.50 -19.69 -9.21
CA GLU A 301 -20.22 -18.53 -9.71
C GLU A 301 -19.27 -17.52 -10.40
N LEU A 302 -18.09 -17.25 -9.82
CA LEU A 302 -17.09 -16.38 -10.48
C LEU A 302 -16.64 -16.96 -11.82
N ALA A 303 -16.40 -18.28 -11.89
CA ALA A 303 -16.04 -18.96 -13.13
C ALA A 303 -17.15 -18.87 -14.20
N ARG A 304 -18.39 -19.06 -13.79
CA ARG A 304 -19.56 -18.91 -14.67
C ARG A 304 -19.68 -17.48 -15.22
N LEU A 305 -19.49 -16.48 -14.37
CA LEU A 305 -19.54 -15.07 -14.76
C LEU A 305 -18.40 -14.70 -15.70
N ALA A 306 -17.16 -15.10 -15.40
CA ALA A 306 -16.00 -14.80 -16.23
C ALA A 306 -16.11 -15.36 -17.65
N ALA A 307 -16.87 -16.45 -17.84
CA ALA A 307 -17.12 -17.05 -19.16
C ALA A 307 -18.17 -16.30 -20.00
N THR A 308 -18.83 -15.27 -19.44
CA THR A 308 -19.91 -14.52 -20.11
C THR A 308 -19.53 -13.07 -20.39
N ALA A 309 -20.24 -12.43 -21.30
CA ALA A 309 -20.06 -10.98 -21.56
C ALA A 309 -20.48 -10.17 -20.34
N GLY A 310 -19.62 -9.22 -19.94
CA GLY A 310 -19.81 -8.31 -18.81
C GLY A 310 -19.72 -6.85 -19.19
N ALA A 311 -19.44 -5.99 -18.20
CA ALA A 311 -19.15 -4.59 -18.47
C ALA A 311 -17.81 -4.47 -19.22
N SER A 312 -17.83 -3.80 -20.38
CA SER A 312 -16.64 -3.69 -21.23
C SER A 312 -15.61 -2.74 -20.62
N ALA A 313 -14.44 -3.28 -20.25
CA ALA A 313 -13.32 -2.53 -19.67
C ALA A 313 -12.34 -2.04 -20.77
N ALA A 314 -12.12 -2.84 -21.81
CA ALA A 314 -11.34 -2.46 -22.98
C ALA A 314 -11.88 -3.20 -24.21
N GLN A 315 -11.84 -2.55 -25.36
CA GLN A 315 -12.26 -3.14 -26.63
C GLN A 315 -11.57 -2.46 -27.80
N ALA A 316 -11.09 -3.26 -28.77
CA ALA A 316 -10.71 -2.82 -30.10
C ALA A 316 -11.08 -3.91 -31.12
N GLY A 317 -11.32 -3.51 -32.36
CA GLY A 317 -11.65 -4.43 -33.46
C GLY A 317 -12.93 -5.26 -33.20
N ASP A 318 -12.95 -6.46 -33.77
CA ASP A 318 -14.02 -7.46 -33.63
C ASP A 318 -13.46 -8.83 -33.26
N VAL A 319 -13.30 -9.05 -31.96
CA VAL A 319 -12.75 -10.29 -31.40
C VAL A 319 -13.59 -11.53 -31.77
N ALA A 320 -14.91 -11.37 -31.87
CA ALA A 320 -15.82 -12.46 -32.20
C ALA A 320 -15.60 -12.99 -33.63
N SER A 321 -15.33 -12.09 -34.55
CA SER A 321 -14.99 -12.44 -35.94
C SER A 321 -13.52 -12.87 -36.13
N ALA A 322 -12.61 -12.41 -35.28
CA ALA A 322 -11.17 -12.66 -35.36
C ALA A 322 -10.74 -14.02 -34.79
N LEU A 323 -11.29 -14.40 -33.60
CA LEU A 323 -10.96 -15.66 -32.93
C LEU A 323 -11.14 -16.91 -33.81
N PRO A 324 -12.25 -17.09 -34.58
CA PRO A 324 -12.42 -18.25 -35.46
C PRO A 324 -11.42 -18.30 -36.62
N LYS A 325 -10.82 -17.17 -36.99
CA LYS A 325 -9.85 -17.05 -38.10
C LYS A 325 -8.40 -17.25 -37.62
N ALA A 326 -8.17 -17.32 -36.33
CA ALA A 326 -6.84 -17.54 -35.79
C ALA A 326 -6.30 -18.93 -36.16
N THR A 327 -5.00 -19.04 -36.36
CA THR A 327 -4.34 -20.33 -36.71
C THR A 327 -4.48 -21.34 -35.56
N ARG A 328 -4.43 -20.86 -34.31
CA ARG A 328 -4.65 -21.64 -33.08
C ARG A 328 -5.27 -20.77 -32.02
N THR A 329 -5.97 -21.36 -31.07
CA THR A 329 -6.52 -20.67 -29.91
C THR A 329 -5.99 -21.29 -28.63
N LEU A 330 -5.51 -20.46 -27.72
CA LEU A 330 -5.22 -20.78 -26.33
C LEU A 330 -6.45 -20.43 -25.49
N ASN A 331 -6.94 -21.40 -24.68
CA ASN A 331 -7.97 -21.18 -23.68
C ASN A 331 -7.39 -21.45 -22.31
N ALA A 332 -7.56 -20.52 -21.36
CA ALA A 332 -7.00 -20.66 -20.02
C ALA A 332 -7.88 -19.98 -18.99
N ILE A 333 -8.16 -20.69 -17.89
CA ILE A 333 -8.86 -20.16 -16.73
C ILE A 333 -7.85 -20.02 -15.60
N TYR A 334 -7.79 -18.84 -14.99
CA TYR A 334 -6.94 -18.54 -13.83
C TYR A 334 -7.80 -18.15 -12.64
N ALA A 335 -7.36 -18.54 -11.44
CA ALA A 335 -8.09 -18.22 -10.22
C ALA A 335 -7.13 -17.78 -9.09
N VAL A 336 -7.61 -16.85 -8.28
CA VAL A 336 -6.93 -16.40 -7.06
C VAL A 336 -7.91 -16.34 -5.89
N PRO A 337 -7.53 -16.80 -4.66
CA PRO A 337 -8.41 -16.84 -3.51
C PRO A 337 -8.55 -15.48 -2.83
N TYR A 338 -9.41 -15.37 -1.82
CA TYR A 338 -9.37 -14.28 -0.86
C TYR A 338 -8.07 -14.31 -0.06
N LEU A 339 -7.53 -13.12 0.28
CA LEU A 339 -6.34 -12.97 1.12
C LEU A 339 -6.58 -11.96 2.25
N ALA A 340 -6.13 -12.29 3.46
CA ALA A 340 -5.98 -11.33 4.54
C ALA A 340 -4.67 -10.54 4.38
N HIS A 341 -4.61 -9.34 4.96
CA HIS A 341 -3.40 -8.52 5.00
C HIS A 341 -2.38 -9.03 6.02
N ALA A 342 -2.87 -9.54 7.14
CA ALA A 342 -2.11 -10.15 8.23
C ALA A 342 -0.88 -9.32 8.69
N PRO A 343 -1.00 -8.00 8.96
CA PRO A 343 0.10 -7.22 9.49
C PRO A 343 0.56 -7.79 10.84
N MET A 344 1.86 -7.70 11.17
CA MET A 344 2.40 -8.25 12.42
C MET A 344 1.75 -7.62 13.65
N GLU A 345 1.50 -6.33 13.65
CA GLU A 345 0.69 -5.65 14.66
C GLU A 345 -0.79 -5.79 14.30
N PRO A 346 -1.61 -6.50 15.11
CA PRO A 346 -3.05 -6.53 14.92
C PRO A 346 -3.68 -5.15 15.06
N LEU A 347 -4.85 -4.95 14.46
CA LEU A 347 -5.55 -3.67 14.53
C LEU A 347 -5.80 -3.25 15.98
N ASN A 348 -5.54 -1.99 16.25
CA ASN A 348 -5.79 -1.38 17.57
C ASN A 348 -6.02 0.13 17.44
N CYS A 349 -6.76 0.67 18.39
CA CYS A 349 -7.02 2.10 18.43
C CYS A 349 -7.31 2.52 19.88
N THR A 350 -6.61 3.53 20.35
CA THR A 350 -6.83 4.14 21.68
C THR A 350 -7.62 5.41 21.50
N VAL A 351 -8.74 5.55 22.22
CA VAL A 351 -9.64 6.69 22.17
C VAL A 351 -9.82 7.29 23.57
N LYS A 352 -9.61 8.59 23.68
CA LYS A 352 -9.91 9.40 24.86
C LYS A 352 -10.90 10.49 24.47
N ALA A 353 -12.19 10.21 24.66
CA ALA A 353 -13.27 11.13 24.37
C ALA A 353 -13.65 11.94 25.62
N GLY A 354 -13.73 13.26 25.48
CA GLY A 354 -14.14 14.19 26.51
C GLY A 354 -15.30 15.10 26.09
N LYS A 355 -15.71 16.02 26.96
CA LYS A 355 -16.69 17.06 26.63
C LYS A 355 -16.05 18.04 25.63
N GLY A 356 -16.46 17.96 24.34
CA GLY A 356 -16.04 18.92 23.31
C GLY A 356 -14.70 18.63 22.63
N ALA A 357 -14.00 17.54 22.97
CA ALA A 357 -12.75 17.15 22.32
C ALA A 357 -12.54 15.63 22.36
N CYS A 358 -11.78 15.11 21.41
CA CYS A 358 -11.37 13.70 21.36
C CYS A 358 -9.92 13.58 20.90
N GLU A 359 -9.17 12.72 21.56
CA GLU A 359 -7.83 12.31 21.17
C GLU A 359 -7.84 10.83 20.76
N ILE A 360 -7.20 10.51 19.64
CA ILE A 360 -7.11 9.15 19.10
C ILE A 360 -5.65 8.84 18.77
N TRP A 361 -5.12 7.75 19.32
CA TRP A 361 -3.80 7.20 18.97
C TRP A 361 -4.00 5.92 18.21
N THR A 362 -3.49 5.87 16.98
CA THR A 362 -3.63 4.70 16.13
C THR A 362 -2.65 4.71 14.96
N GLY A 363 -2.22 3.52 14.55
CA GLY A 363 -1.55 3.34 13.29
C GLY A 363 -2.55 3.30 12.15
N THR A 364 -2.72 4.41 11.43
CA THR A 364 -3.69 4.56 10.35
C THR A 364 -3.05 5.01 9.05
N GLN A 365 -3.67 4.63 7.94
CA GLN A 365 -3.37 5.12 6.60
C GLN A 365 -4.39 6.16 6.10
N PHE A 366 -5.45 6.49 6.90
CA PHE A 366 -6.57 7.34 6.49
C PHE A 366 -6.95 8.39 7.55
N GLN A 367 -6.00 9.22 7.96
CA GLN A 367 -6.18 10.22 9.02
C GLN A 367 -7.43 11.09 8.84
N THR A 368 -7.66 11.60 7.62
CA THR A 368 -8.82 12.46 7.34
C THR A 368 -10.14 11.72 7.54
N MET A 369 -10.23 10.47 7.07
CA MET A 369 -11.45 9.67 7.19
C MET A 369 -11.72 9.30 8.64
N ASP A 370 -10.68 8.87 9.37
CA ASP A 370 -10.78 8.53 10.80
C ASP A 370 -11.23 9.72 11.65
N GLN A 371 -10.67 10.90 11.38
CA GLN A 371 -11.07 12.15 12.05
C GLN A 371 -12.54 12.48 11.80
N GLN A 372 -13.01 12.40 10.56
CA GLN A 372 -14.39 12.71 10.18
C GLN A 372 -15.39 11.73 10.79
N VAL A 373 -15.07 10.42 10.75
CA VAL A 373 -15.93 9.38 11.30
C VAL A 373 -16.03 9.51 12.82
N ALA A 374 -14.92 9.72 13.52
CA ALA A 374 -14.90 9.93 14.96
C ALA A 374 -15.70 11.17 15.37
N ALA A 375 -15.51 12.29 14.67
CA ALA A 375 -16.26 13.52 14.89
C ALA A 375 -17.76 13.29 14.74
N LYS A 376 -18.20 12.59 13.67
CA LYS A 376 -19.60 12.26 13.43
C LYS A 376 -20.23 11.42 14.56
N ILE A 377 -19.53 10.37 15.02
CA ILE A 377 -20.01 9.48 16.10
C ILE A 377 -20.16 10.22 17.42
N LEU A 378 -19.24 11.14 17.70
CA LEU A 378 -19.19 11.89 18.97
C LEU A 378 -20.03 13.17 18.95
N GLY A 379 -20.51 13.61 17.78
CA GLY A 379 -21.21 14.88 17.60
C GLY A 379 -20.28 16.09 17.73
N LEU A 380 -19.01 15.92 17.32
CA LEU A 380 -17.98 16.95 17.33
C LEU A 380 -17.72 17.51 15.93
N LYS A 381 -17.01 18.63 15.84
CA LYS A 381 -16.41 19.08 14.58
C LYS A 381 -15.09 18.32 14.34
N PRO A 382 -14.66 18.12 13.08
CA PRO A 382 -13.38 17.45 12.80
C PRO A 382 -12.18 18.05 13.56
N GLU A 383 -12.12 19.39 13.68
CA GLU A 383 -11.03 20.11 14.35
C GLU A 383 -10.97 19.85 15.86
N GLN A 384 -12.03 19.29 16.45
CA GLN A 384 -12.08 18.89 17.84
C GLN A 384 -11.60 17.45 18.07
N VAL A 385 -11.25 16.73 16.99
CA VAL A 385 -10.69 15.38 17.04
C VAL A 385 -9.23 15.41 16.60
N GLN A 386 -8.34 15.08 17.51
CA GLN A 386 -6.90 14.95 17.24
C GLN A 386 -6.56 13.50 16.92
N ILE A 387 -5.91 13.26 15.78
CA ILE A 387 -5.33 11.96 15.42
C ILE A 387 -3.82 12.01 15.67
N HIS A 388 -3.37 11.25 16.65
CA HIS A 388 -1.96 10.99 16.92
C HIS A 388 -1.56 9.74 16.15
N THR A 389 -1.01 9.91 14.95
CA THR A 389 -0.55 8.78 14.13
C THR A 389 0.69 8.17 14.77
N THR A 390 0.62 6.89 15.14
CA THR A 390 1.76 6.10 15.63
C THR A 390 2.47 5.40 14.46
N PHE A 391 3.63 4.80 14.70
CA PHE A 391 4.16 3.82 13.76
C PHE A 391 3.16 2.67 13.57
N LEU A 392 3.10 2.13 12.35
CA LEU A 392 2.28 0.97 12.04
C LEU A 392 3.18 -0.27 11.97
N GLY A 393 2.81 -1.32 12.72
CA GLY A 393 3.45 -2.63 12.65
C GLY A 393 3.02 -3.42 11.40
N GLY A 394 3.07 -2.73 10.24
CA GLY A 394 2.54 -3.16 8.96
C GLY A 394 1.13 -2.61 8.69
N GLY A 395 0.74 -2.61 7.43
CA GLY A 395 -0.59 -2.17 7.01
C GLY A 395 -1.05 -2.92 5.76
N PHE A 396 -0.25 -2.88 4.70
CA PHE A 396 -0.49 -3.54 3.41
C PHE A 396 -1.83 -3.14 2.75
N GLY A 397 -2.43 -2.01 3.17
CA GLY A 397 -3.74 -1.53 2.76
C GLY A 397 -4.84 -1.66 3.83
N ARG A 398 -4.68 -2.56 4.83
CA ARG A 398 -5.72 -2.87 5.83
C ARG A 398 -6.14 -1.68 6.68
N ARG A 399 -5.23 -0.75 6.92
CA ARG A 399 -5.46 0.42 7.79
C ARG A 399 -5.99 1.65 7.03
N ALA A 400 -6.48 1.43 5.79
CA ALA A 400 -7.06 2.45 4.92
C ALA A 400 -8.50 2.09 4.52
N THR A 401 -9.32 1.62 5.44
CA THR A 401 -10.73 1.32 5.12
C THR A 401 -11.54 2.59 4.91
N PRO A 402 -12.34 2.69 3.84
CA PRO A 402 -13.18 3.85 3.59
C PRO A 402 -14.22 4.13 4.70
N THR A 403 -14.52 3.12 5.50
CA THR A 403 -15.46 3.19 6.63
C THR A 403 -14.75 3.38 7.97
N SER A 404 -13.41 3.44 7.99
CA SER A 404 -12.60 3.53 9.23
C SER A 404 -13.02 2.49 10.27
N ASP A 405 -13.20 1.22 9.86
CA ASP A 405 -13.90 0.18 10.63
C ASP A 405 -13.38 -0.01 12.07
N PHE A 406 -12.08 -0.20 12.27
CA PHE A 406 -11.50 -0.43 13.60
C PHE A 406 -11.44 0.85 14.45
N VAL A 407 -11.33 2.04 13.83
CA VAL A 407 -11.44 3.34 14.55
C VAL A 407 -12.90 3.59 14.92
N THR A 408 -13.84 3.36 14.02
CA THR A 408 -15.29 3.42 14.28
C THR A 408 -15.66 2.55 15.48
N GLU A 409 -15.22 1.31 15.51
CA GLU A 409 -15.43 0.37 16.62
C GLU A 409 -14.87 0.95 17.94
N ALA A 410 -13.61 1.40 17.94
CA ALA A 410 -12.96 1.92 19.13
C ALA A 410 -13.65 3.18 19.68
N VAL A 411 -14.11 4.08 18.80
CA VAL A 411 -14.85 5.29 19.19
C VAL A 411 -16.20 4.92 19.84
N HIS A 412 -16.93 3.95 19.28
CA HIS A 412 -18.17 3.45 19.89
C HIS A 412 -17.92 2.80 21.25
N VAL A 413 -16.86 2.00 21.37
CA VAL A 413 -16.47 1.35 22.64
C VAL A 413 -16.16 2.42 23.71
N ALA A 414 -15.29 3.40 23.41
CA ALA A 414 -14.93 4.45 24.35
C ALA A 414 -16.14 5.31 24.76
N LYS A 415 -17.02 5.66 23.80
CA LYS A 415 -18.27 6.37 24.06
C LYS A 415 -19.18 5.60 25.00
N ALA A 416 -19.39 4.31 24.77
CA ALA A 416 -20.24 3.46 25.59
C ALA A 416 -19.62 3.13 26.97
N ALA A 417 -18.30 3.01 27.03
CA ALA A 417 -17.56 2.82 28.26
C ALA A 417 -17.58 4.08 29.16
N GLY A 418 -17.58 5.27 28.58
CA GLY A 418 -17.47 6.55 29.29
C GLY A 418 -16.09 6.80 29.90
N ALA A 419 -15.05 6.18 29.34
CA ALA A 419 -13.67 6.22 29.81
C ALA A 419 -12.70 6.15 28.62
N PRO A 420 -11.41 6.52 28.78
CA PRO A 420 -10.39 6.22 27.78
C PRO A 420 -10.22 4.72 27.61
N VAL A 421 -10.27 4.25 26.35
CA VAL A 421 -10.17 2.81 26.04
C VAL A 421 -9.25 2.57 24.87
N LYS A 422 -8.36 1.59 25.00
CA LYS A 422 -7.63 0.95 23.89
C LYS A 422 -8.41 -0.29 23.44
N THR A 423 -9.01 -0.24 22.26
CA THR A 423 -9.64 -1.41 21.65
C THR A 423 -8.61 -2.19 20.86
N VAL A 424 -8.47 -3.47 21.15
CA VAL A 424 -7.46 -4.36 20.57
C VAL A 424 -8.13 -5.52 19.86
N TRP A 425 -7.73 -5.77 18.61
CA TRP A 425 -8.10 -6.99 17.89
C TRP A 425 -7.08 -8.10 18.21
N SER A 426 -7.55 -9.32 18.41
CA SER A 426 -6.66 -10.47 18.45
C SER A 426 -6.21 -10.81 17.01
N ARG A 427 -5.22 -11.73 16.86
CA ARG A 427 -4.84 -12.21 15.53
C ARG A 427 -6.01 -12.91 14.84
N GLU A 428 -6.81 -13.66 15.58
CA GLU A 428 -8.00 -14.32 15.06
C GLU A 428 -9.05 -13.31 14.59
N ASP A 429 -9.22 -12.21 15.31
CA ASP A 429 -10.08 -11.10 14.89
C ASP A 429 -9.60 -10.47 13.58
N ASP A 430 -8.29 -10.25 13.46
CA ASP A 430 -7.67 -9.64 12.29
C ASP A 430 -7.79 -10.52 11.03
N ILE A 431 -7.51 -11.83 11.16
CA ILE A 431 -7.63 -12.79 10.04
C ILE A 431 -9.08 -12.99 9.63
N ARG A 432 -10.02 -13.04 10.59
CA ARG A 432 -11.45 -13.27 10.34
C ARG A 432 -12.26 -12.00 10.11
N GLY A 433 -11.65 -10.85 10.28
CA GLY A 433 -12.32 -9.54 10.33
C GLY A 433 -12.74 -8.96 8.98
N GLY A 434 -12.50 -9.64 7.85
CA GLY A 434 -12.86 -9.13 6.54
C GLY A 434 -11.87 -8.13 5.96
N TYR A 435 -12.37 -7.33 5.00
CA TYR A 435 -11.57 -6.38 4.21
C TYR A 435 -10.43 -7.06 3.48
N TYR A 436 -10.78 -8.19 2.82
CA TYR A 436 -9.83 -9.05 2.12
C TYR A 436 -9.48 -8.52 0.73
N ARG A 437 -8.34 -8.97 0.18
CA ARG A 437 -8.18 -8.97 -1.26
C ARG A 437 -9.26 -9.88 -1.85
N PRO A 438 -10.08 -9.41 -2.79
CA PRO A 438 -11.12 -10.22 -3.40
C PRO A 438 -10.58 -11.49 -4.07
N ALA A 439 -11.38 -12.54 -4.13
CA ALA A 439 -11.15 -13.64 -5.05
C ALA A 439 -11.50 -13.20 -6.46
N TYR A 440 -10.70 -13.65 -7.45
CA TYR A 440 -10.94 -13.41 -8.87
C TYR A 440 -10.82 -14.67 -9.69
N VAL A 441 -11.62 -14.76 -10.74
CA VAL A 441 -11.47 -15.74 -11.82
C VAL A 441 -11.33 -14.97 -13.13
N HIS A 442 -10.38 -15.42 -13.97
CA HIS A 442 -10.15 -14.94 -15.30
C HIS A 442 -10.38 -16.06 -16.30
N ASP A 443 -11.13 -15.82 -17.36
CA ASP A 443 -11.29 -16.71 -18.53
C ASP A 443 -10.71 -16.00 -19.77
N ALA A 444 -9.60 -16.49 -20.29
CA ALA A 444 -8.91 -15.92 -21.42
C ALA A 444 -8.96 -16.86 -22.63
N ARG A 445 -9.31 -16.29 -23.80
CA ARG A 445 -9.29 -16.95 -25.10
C ARG A 445 -8.44 -16.12 -26.05
N ILE A 446 -7.31 -16.67 -26.52
CA ILE A 446 -6.32 -15.93 -27.28
C ILE A 446 -6.08 -16.64 -28.61
N GLY A 447 -6.45 -15.99 -29.70
CA GLY A 447 -6.15 -16.43 -31.06
C GLY A 447 -4.77 -15.96 -31.48
N VAL A 448 -3.97 -16.86 -32.04
CA VAL A 448 -2.63 -16.56 -32.57
C VAL A 448 -2.50 -16.81 -34.06
N ASP A 449 -1.59 -16.10 -34.70
CA ASP A 449 -1.21 -16.30 -36.11
C ASP A 449 -0.31 -17.53 -36.29
N ALA A 450 0.17 -17.75 -37.55
CA ALA A 450 1.07 -18.84 -37.87
C ALA A 450 2.44 -18.78 -37.17
N LYS A 451 2.87 -17.59 -36.73
CA LYS A 451 4.11 -17.37 -35.96
C LYS A 451 3.88 -17.54 -34.43
N GLY A 452 2.63 -17.68 -34.00
CA GLY A 452 2.25 -17.78 -32.61
C GLY A 452 2.08 -16.42 -31.92
N MET A 453 1.99 -15.32 -32.69
CA MET A 453 1.75 -13.99 -32.15
C MET A 453 0.24 -13.75 -31.91
N PRO A 454 -0.18 -13.09 -30.83
CA PRO A 454 -1.59 -12.86 -30.54
C PRO A 454 -2.20 -11.87 -31.53
N VAL A 455 -3.32 -12.26 -32.16
CA VAL A 455 -4.08 -11.45 -33.11
C VAL A 455 -5.51 -11.20 -32.66
N ALA A 456 -6.02 -12.01 -31.73
CA ALA A 456 -7.34 -11.81 -31.11
C ALA A 456 -7.28 -12.18 -29.64
N TRP A 457 -7.90 -11.40 -28.75
CA TRP A 457 -7.84 -11.62 -27.31
C TRP A 457 -9.18 -11.30 -26.63
N GLN A 458 -9.88 -12.32 -26.15
CA GLN A 458 -11.06 -12.19 -25.30
C GLN A 458 -10.67 -12.52 -23.86
N HIS A 459 -11.05 -11.66 -22.89
CA HIS A 459 -10.67 -11.83 -21.50
C HIS A 459 -11.83 -11.44 -20.58
N GLY A 460 -12.47 -12.40 -19.95
CA GLY A 460 -13.48 -12.19 -18.92
C GLY A 460 -12.84 -12.20 -17.54
N ILE A 461 -13.21 -11.26 -16.70
CA ILE A 461 -12.78 -11.12 -15.31
C ILE A 461 -14.00 -11.10 -14.41
N ALA A 462 -14.02 -11.90 -13.35
CA ALA A 462 -15.06 -11.87 -12.34
C ALA A 462 -14.45 -11.81 -10.94
N GLY A 463 -14.89 -10.83 -10.14
CA GLY A 463 -14.47 -10.62 -8.76
C GLY A 463 -15.15 -9.41 -8.14
N GLN A 464 -15.14 -9.29 -6.81
CA GLN A 464 -15.78 -8.17 -6.13
C GLN A 464 -15.03 -6.87 -6.39
N SER A 465 -15.78 -5.79 -6.61
CA SER A 465 -15.23 -4.43 -6.59
C SER A 465 -14.83 -4.03 -5.16
N ILE A 466 -13.63 -3.53 -4.97
CA ILE A 466 -13.15 -3.00 -3.68
C ILE A 466 -13.67 -1.60 -3.38
N THR A 467 -14.24 -0.93 -4.36
CA THR A 467 -14.75 0.45 -4.23
C THR A 467 -16.28 0.50 -4.18
N ALA A 468 -16.98 -0.57 -4.58
CA ALA A 468 -18.43 -0.63 -4.53
C ALA A 468 -18.97 -0.48 -3.10
N GLY A 469 -20.02 0.33 -2.93
CA GLY A 469 -20.60 0.67 -1.62
C GLY A 469 -19.78 1.65 -0.79
N SER A 470 -18.61 2.09 -1.26
CA SER A 470 -17.76 3.07 -0.61
C SER A 470 -17.97 4.49 -1.19
N PRO A 471 -17.48 5.56 -0.50
CA PRO A 471 -17.47 6.92 -1.06
C PRO A 471 -16.69 7.04 -2.37
N PHE A 472 -15.85 6.09 -2.71
CA PHE A 472 -15.05 6.07 -3.93
C PHE A 472 -15.76 5.47 -5.14
N GLU A 473 -16.89 4.76 -4.96
CA GLU A 473 -17.62 4.11 -6.05
C GLU A 473 -17.95 5.09 -7.19
N ALA A 474 -18.48 6.26 -6.86
CA ALA A 474 -18.86 7.27 -7.86
C ALA A 474 -17.70 7.78 -8.72
N VAL A 475 -16.45 7.64 -8.24
CA VAL A 475 -15.22 8.10 -8.93
C VAL A 475 -14.55 6.94 -9.65
N MET A 476 -14.45 5.78 -9.01
CA MET A 476 -13.66 4.63 -9.45
C MET A 476 -14.42 3.65 -10.33
N VAL A 477 -15.76 3.57 -10.20
CA VAL A 477 -16.61 2.71 -11.03
C VAL A 477 -17.24 3.52 -12.14
N LYS A 478 -16.95 3.16 -13.38
CA LYS A 478 -17.51 3.82 -14.58
C LYS A 478 -18.12 2.76 -15.49
N ASN A 479 -19.39 2.96 -15.87
CA ASN A 479 -20.13 2.05 -16.75
C ASN A 479 -20.10 0.58 -16.26
N GLY A 480 -20.12 0.38 -14.93
CA GLY A 480 -20.05 -0.94 -14.32
C GLY A 480 -18.63 -1.53 -14.17
N VAL A 481 -17.59 -0.79 -14.60
CA VAL A 481 -16.18 -1.22 -14.49
C VAL A 481 -15.53 -0.51 -13.32
N ASP A 482 -15.10 -1.27 -12.33
CA ASP A 482 -14.14 -0.83 -11.32
C ASP A 482 -12.72 -0.89 -11.94
N ALA A 483 -12.10 0.27 -12.12
CA ALA A 483 -10.78 0.37 -12.74
C ALA A 483 -9.72 -0.46 -12.00
N THR A 484 -9.84 -0.58 -10.67
CA THR A 484 -8.90 -1.35 -9.84
C THR A 484 -9.00 -2.87 -10.05
N SER A 485 -10.10 -3.36 -10.62
CA SER A 485 -10.30 -4.79 -10.91
C SER A 485 -9.71 -5.22 -12.26
N VAL A 486 -9.37 -4.27 -13.13
CA VAL A 486 -8.95 -4.54 -14.53
C VAL A 486 -7.59 -3.94 -14.88
N GLU A 487 -6.99 -3.12 -13.96
CA GLU A 487 -5.64 -2.57 -14.13
C GLU A 487 -4.62 -3.67 -14.38
N GLY A 488 -3.65 -3.45 -15.28
CA GLY A 488 -2.68 -4.45 -15.69
C GLY A 488 -3.19 -5.47 -16.71
N VAL A 489 -4.50 -5.49 -17.02
CA VAL A 489 -5.09 -6.22 -18.17
C VAL A 489 -5.59 -5.22 -19.20
N ALA A 490 -6.56 -4.36 -18.83
CA ALA A 490 -7.20 -3.43 -19.77
C ALA A 490 -6.22 -2.38 -20.34
N ASP A 491 -5.19 -2.03 -19.59
CA ASP A 491 -4.12 -1.08 -19.97
C ASP A 491 -2.78 -1.77 -20.31
N SER A 492 -2.74 -3.10 -20.36
CA SER A 492 -1.54 -3.89 -20.61
C SER A 492 -0.86 -3.49 -21.94
N PRO A 493 0.49 -3.36 -21.94
CA PRO A 493 1.23 -3.12 -23.17
C PRO A 493 1.04 -4.24 -24.19
N TYR A 494 0.86 -5.48 -23.75
CA TYR A 494 0.61 -6.62 -24.63
C TYR A 494 -0.74 -6.52 -25.34
N LEU A 495 -1.79 -6.13 -24.61
CA LEU A 495 -3.13 -6.04 -25.16
C LEU A 495 -3.25 -4.91 -26.18
N LYS A 496 -2.55 -3.79 -25.97
CA LYS A 496 -2.53 -2.63 -26.89
C LYS A 496 -1.99 -2.98 -28.28
N GLU A 497 -1.15 -4.01 -28.39
CA GLU A 497 -0.59 -4.47 -29.68
C GLU A 497 -1.48 -5.54 -30.35
N VAL A 498 -2.56 -6.00 -29.71
CA VAL A 498 -3.52 -6.97 -30.28
C VAL A 498 -4.67 -6.20 -30.96
N PRO A 499 -4.84 -6.34 -32.29
CA PRO A 499 -5.80 -5.55 -33.06
C PRO A 499 -7.27 -5.80 -32.66
N ASP A 500 -7.60 -7.06 -32.36
CA ASP A 500 -8.96 -7.46 -32.00
C ASP A 500 -8.98 -7.96 -30.56
N HIS A 501 -9.44 -7.12 -29.63
CA HIS A 501 -9.51 -7.53 -28.23
C HIS A 501 -10.75 -7.02 -27.50
N ARG A 502 -11.12 -7.75 -26.45
CA ARG A 502 -12.18 -7.37 -25.53
C ARG A 502 -11.87 -7.86 -24.12
N VAL A 503 -12.02 -6.97 -23.15
CA VAL A 503 -11.93 -7.26 -21.73
C VAL A 503 -13.28 -6.94 -21.08
N ASP A 504 -13.89 -7.94 -20.45
CA ASP A 504 -15.15 -7.82 -19.75
C ASP A 504 -14.97 -8.00 -18.24
N LEU A 505 -15.72 -7.25 -17.43
CA LEU A 505 -15.73 -7.34 -15.98
C LEU A 505 -17.11 -7.67 -15.43
N HIS A 506 -17.18 -8.63 -14.50
CA HIS A 506 -18.29 -8.85 -13.60
C HIS A 506 -17.87 -8.56 -12.16
N SER A 507 -18.64 -7.72 -11.46
CA SER A 507 -18.40 -7.37 -10.05
C SER A 507 -19.58 -7.79 -9.18
N PRO A 508 -19.72 -9.10 -8.86
CA PRO A 508 -20.81 -9.59 -8.00
C PRO A 508 -20.68 -9.02 -6.59
N ARG A 509 -21.81 -8.74 -5.94
CA ARG A 509 -21.86 -8.33 -4.53
C ARG A 509 -22.02 -9.55 -3.65
N THR A 510 -21.24 -9.61 -2.59
CA THR A 510 -21.34 -10.62 -1.52
C THR A 510 -21.22 -9.95 -0.16
N PRO A 511 -21.65 -10.57 0.92
CA PRO A 511 -21.47 -10.05 2.29
C PRO A 511 -20.02 -9.92 2.74
N VAL A 512 -19.05 -10.51 2.02
CA VAL A 512 -17.62 -10.46 2.37
C VAL A 512 -17.08 -9.04 2.18
N PRO A 513 -16.63 -8.36 3.24
CA PRO A 513 -15.95 -7.07 3.09
C PRO A 513 -14.61 -7.24 2.37
N VAL A 514 -14.39 -6.43 1.33
CA VAL A 514 -13.16 -6.46 0.51
C VAL A 514 -12.48 -5.10 0.49
N LEU A 515 -11.18 -5.09 0.17
CA LEU A 515 -10.34 -3.91 0.20
C LEU A 515 -9.12 -4.09 -0.70
N TRP A 516 -8.42 -2.98 -0.99
CA TRP A 516 -7.10 -2.98 -1.60
C TRP A 516 -6.08 -3.70 -0.70
N TRP A 517 -5.49 -4.72 -1.26
CA TRP A 517 -4.36 -5.44 -0.71
C TRP A 517 -3.10 -5.02 -1.49
N ARG A 518 -1.91 -5.02 -0.90
CA ARG A 518 -0.68 -4.52 -1.51
C ARG A 518 -0.57 -4.91 -2.98
N SER A 519 -0.57 -3.94 -3.90
CA SER A 519 -0.64 -3.98 -5.36
C SER A 519 -2.03 -4.05 -5.99
N VAL A 520 -3.09 -3.95 -5.19
CA VAL A 520 -4.49 -3.78 -5.66
C VAL A 520 -4.84 -4.83 -6.74
N GLY A 521 -5.36 -4.43 -7.91
CA GLY A 521 -5.66 -5.33 -9.03
C GLY A 521 -4.44 -5.98 -9.64
N HIS A 522 -3.30 -5.29 -9.68
CA HIS A 522 -2.05 -5.87 -10.16
C HIS A 522 -1.64 -7.15 -9.41
N SER A 523 -2.15 -7.38 -8.18
CA SER A 523 -1.90 -8.58 -7.38
C SER A 523 -2.45 -9.86 -7.99
N HIS A 524 -3.45 -9.77 -8.88
CA HIS A 524 -3.99 -10.91 -9.63
C HIS A 524 -3.73 -10.79 -11.14
N THR A 525 -3.87 -9.58 -11.71
CA THR A 525 -3.71 -9.38 -13.15
C THR A 525 -2.28 -9.62 -13.62
N GLY A 526 -1.26 -9.26 -12.82
CA GLY A 526 0.14 -9.54 -13.13
C GLY A 526 0.41 -11.04 -13.23
N PHE A 527 -0.14 -11.85 -12.32
CA PHE A 527 -0.05 -13.30 -12.37
C PHE A 527 -0.65 -13.86 -13.66
N VAL A 528 -1.87 -13.42 -14.00
CA VAL A 528 -2.60 -13.94 -15.16
C VAL A 528 -1.93 -13.54 -16.46
N MET A 529 -1.66 -12.24 -16.67
CA MET A 529 -1.12 -11.74 -17.93
C MET A 529 0.25 -12.33 -18.23
N GLU A 530 1.18 -12.30 -17.29
CA GLU A 530 2.54 -12.78 -17.51
C GLU A 530 2.64 -14.32 -17.63
N SER A 531 1.71 -15.05 -17.00
CA SER A 531 1.59 -16.49 -17.22
C SER A 531 1.00 -16.80 -18.59
N LEU A 532 -0.01 -16.04 -19.07
CA LEU A 532 -0.56 -16.20 -20.43
C LEU A 532 0.50 -15.91 -21.51
N ILE A 533 1.29 -14.86 -21.35
CA ILE A 533 2.39 -14.54 -22.29
C ILE A 533 3.44 -15.66 -22.32
N ASP A 534 3.74 -16.27 -21.17
CA ASP A 534 4.66 -17.41 -21.11
C ASP A 534 4.06 -18.66 -21.78
N GLU A 535 2.73 -18.92 -21.60
CA GLU A 535 2.03 -19.99 -22.29
C GLU A 535 2.09 -19.80 -23.82
N LEU A 536 1.88 -18.59 -24.32
CA LEU A 536 1.96 -18.24 -25.72
C LEU A 536 3.37 -18.48 -26.28
N ALA A 537 4.41 -18.03 -25.56
CA ALA A 537 5.81 -18.24 -25.94
C ALA A 537 6.13 -19.73 -26.11
N HIS A 538 5.74 -20.56 -25.15
CA HIS A 538 5.95 -22.01 -25.22
C HIS A 538 5.12 -22.67 -26.33
N ALA A 539 3.87 -22.24 -26.55
CA ALA A 539 3.03 -22.73 -27.64
C ALA A 539 3.62 -22.36 -29.02
N ALA A 540 4.27 -21.20 -29.12
CA ALA A 540 5.02 -20.74 -30.28
C ALA A 540 6.41 -21.44 -30.43
N LYS A 541 6.84 -22.24 -29.44
CA LYS A 541 8.18 -22.82 -29.33
C LYS A 541 9.29 -21.77 -29.33
N GLN A 542 9.03 -20.60 -28.78
CA GLN A 542 9.98 -19.50 -28.65
C GLN A 542 10.49 -19.40 -27.22
N ASP A 543 11.71 -18.87 -27.05
CA ASP A 543 12.24 -18.50 -25.73
C ASP A 543 11.35 -17.43 -25.08
N PRO A 544 10.93 -17.60 -23.83
CA PRO A 544 10.03 -16.65 -23.16
C PRO A 544 10.54 -15.21 -23.08
N LEU A 545 11.86 -15.01 -23.02
CA LEU A 545 12.46 -13.68 -23.07
C LEU A 545 12.40 -13.09 -24.48
N ALA A 546 12.74 -13.89 -25.50
CA ALA A 546 12.69 -13.45 -26.89
C ALA A 546 11.27 -13.06 -27.32
N TYR A 547 10.27 -13.87 -26.92
CA TYR A 547 8.86 -13.60 -27.19
C TYR A 547 8.38 -12.27 -26.56
N ARG A 548 8.74 -12.02 -25.28
CA ARG A 548 8.43 -10.74 -24.62
C ARG A 548 9.12 -9.57 -25.29
N ARG A 549 10.37 -9.73 -25.71
CA ARG A 549 11.10 -8.68 -26.46
C ARG A 549 10.39 -8.30 -27.75
N GLU A 550 9.86 -9.26 -28.48
CA GLU A 550 9.11 -9.02 -29.70
C GLU A 550 7.82 -8.24 -29.42
N LEU A 551 7.05 -8.63 -28.42
CA LEU A 551 5.81 -7.96 -28.04
C LEU A 551 6.01 -6.55 -27.46
N LEU A 552 7.14 -6.29 -26.81
CA LEU A 552 7.41 -5.04 -26.08
C LEU A 552 8.31 -4.06 -26.85
N GLN A 553 8.52 -4.24 -28.17
CA GLN A 553 9.43 -3.39 -28.96
C GLN A 553 9.14 -1.90 -28.86
N LYS A 554 7.86 -1.52 -28.69
CA LYS A 554 7.42 -0.13 -28.53
C LYS A 554 7.40 0.36 -27.09
N HIS A 555 7.83 -0.46 -26.12
CA HIS A 555 7.76 -0.19 -24.70
C HIS A 555 9.17 -0.21 -24.06
N PRO A 556 10.00 0.85 -24.27
CA PRO A 556 11.42 0.84 -23.92
C PRO A 556 11.71 0.66 -22.43
N ARG A 557 10.87 1.15 -21.54
CA ARG A 557 11.04 0.99 -20.09
C ARG A 557 10.79 -0.47 -19.65
N HIS A 558 9.75 -1.13 -20.20
CA HIS A 558 9.54 -2.57 -20.01
C HIS A 558 10.73 -3.39 -20.52
N LEU A 559 11.23 -3.08 -21.73
CA LEU A 559 12.40 -3.75 -22.30
C LEU A 559 13.65 -3.53 -21.47
N GLY A 560 13.84 -2.32 -20.94
CA GLY A 560 14.99 -1.98 -20.10
C GLY A 560 15.09 -2.86 -18.87
N VAL A 561 14.01 -2.96 -18.07
CA VAL A 561 13.99 -3.80 -16.86
C VAL A 561 14.02 -5.28 -17.19
N LEU A 562 13.32 -5.73 -18.27
CA LEU A 562 13.29 -7.12 -18.72
C LEU A 562 14.70 -7.60 -19.10
N ASN A 563 15.43 -6.81 -19.89
CA ASN A 563 16.78 -7.12 -20.33
C ASN A 563 17.77 -7.13 -19.16
N LEU A 564 17.67 -6.15 -18.27
CA LEU A 564 18.53 -6.06 -17.09
C LEU A 564 18.32 -7.27 -16.14
N ALA A 565 17.08 -7.63 -15.83
CA ALA A 565 16.79 -8.79 -15.00
C ALA A 565 17.30 -10.10 -15.63
N ALA A 566 17.07 -10.29 -16.93
CA ALA A 566 17.55 -11.47 -17.66
C ALA A 566 19.09 -11.56 -17.70
N GLU A 567 19.78 -10.44 -17.94
CA GLU A 567 21.25 -10.36 -17.92
C GLU A 567 21.80 -10.76 -16.56
N LYS A 568 21.32 -10.11 -15.49
CA LYS A 568 21.79 -10.33 -14.10
C LYS A 568 21.44 -11.73 -13.59
N ALA A 569 20.31 -12.28 -14.01
CA ALA A 569 19.96 -13.68 -13.72
C ALA A 569 20.78 -14.69 -14.53
N GLY A 570 21.50 -14.26 -15.57
CA GLY A 570 22.20 -15.14 -16.48
C GLY A 570 21.22 -16.01 -17.31
N TRP A 571 20.16 -15.39 -17.86
CA TRP A 571 19.21 -16.08 -18.72
C TRP A 571 19.91 -16.80 -19.86
N GLY A 572 19.52 -18.04 -20.16
CA GLY A 572 20.18 -18.89 -21.16
C GLY A 572 21.44 -19.62 -20.68
N LYS A 573 22.01 -19.26 -19.50
CA LYS A 573 23.13 -20.02 -18.94
C LYS A 573 22.64 -21.27 -18.21
N PRO A 574 23.42 -22.39 -18.22
CA PRO A 574 23.06 -23.61 -17.50
C PRO A 574 22.82 -23.38 -16.02
N LEU A 575 21.88 -24.12 -15.45
CA LEU A 575 21.57 -24.19 -14.03
C LEU A 575 22.05 -25.50 -13.40
N LYS A 576 22.06 -25.53 -12.06
CA LYS A 576 22.21 -26.79 -11.33
C LYS A 576 21.07 -27.74 -11.73
N LYS A 577 21.35 -29.04 -11.82
CA LYS A 577 20.34 -30.06 -12.15
C LYS A 577 19.13 -29.95 -11.21
N GLY A 578 17.93 -30.03 -11.76
CA GLY A 578 16.67 -29.92 -11.02
C GLY A 578 16.23 -28.50 -10.70
N ARG A 579 16.86 -27.48 -11.29
CA ARG A 579 16.43 -26.08 -11.20
C ARG A 579 15.99 -25.54 -12.54
N ALA A 580 15.06 -24.59 -12.51
CA ALA A 580 14.63 -23.82 -13.68
C ALA A 580 14.48 -22.34 -13.34
N ARG A 581 14.46 -21.50 -14.38
CA ARG A 581 14.13 -20.07 -14.28
C ARG A 581 12.81 -19.79 -14.97
N GLY A 582 12.04 -18.87 -14.36
CA GLY A 582 10.90 -18.22 -14.98
C GLY A 582 11.06 -16.71 -14.92
N ILE A 583 10.54 -16.01 -15.90
CA ILE A 583 10.66 -14.55 -16.06
C ILE A 583 9.27 -13.92 -16.16
N ALA A 584 9.15 -12.71 -15.60
CA ALA A 584 7.95 -11.88 -15.73
C ALA A 584 8.34 -10.39 -15.70
N VAL A 585 7.55 -9.54 -16.35
CA VAL A 585 7.69 -8.08 -16.34
C VAL A 585 6.32 -7.42 -16.19
N HIS A 586 6.19 -6.45 -15.31
CA HIS A 586 4.92 -5.79 -15.07
C HIS A 586 5.10 -4.31 -14.74
N GLU A 587 4.22 -3.47 -15.28
CA GLU A 587 4.09 -2.07 -14.90
C GLU A 587 3.01 -1.93 -13.84
N SER A 588 3.28 -1.18 -12.77
CA SER A 588 2.29 -0.76 -11.80
C SER A 588 2.71 0.52 -11.10
N PHE A 589 1.75 1.38 -10.77
CA PHE A 589 1.99 2.64 -10.06
C PHE A 589 3.07 3.54 -10.71
N GLY A 590 3.20 3.50 -12.05
CA GLY A 590 4.18 4.29 -12.80
C GLY A 590 5.63 3.77 -12.72
N SER A 591 5.85 2.57 -12.20
CA SER A 591 7.14 1.89 -12.15
C SER A 591 7.10 0.56 -12.89
N TYR A 592 8.22 0.16 -13.45
CA TYR A 592 8.39 -1.03 -14.27
C TYR A 592 9.28 -2.02 -13.53
N VAL A 593 8.82 -3.25 -13.35
CA VAL A 593 9.57 -4.28 -12.61
C VAL A 593 9.62 -5.56 -13.40
N ALA A 594 10.83 -6.12 -13.57
CA ALA A 594 11.02 -7.46 -14.09
C ALA A 594 11.68 -8.35 -13.03
N GLN A 595 11.22 -9.59 -12.94
CA GLN A 595 11.76 -10.58 -12.02
C GLN A 595 12.08 -11.88 -12.73
N VAL A 596 13.21 -12.47 -12.35
CA VAL A 596 13.59 -13.84 -12.75
C VAL A 596 13.71 -14.67 -11.48
N ALA A 597 12.84 -15.68 -11.33
CA ALA A 597 12.86 -16.60 -10.21
C ALA A 597 13.60 -17.90 -10.58
N GLU A 598 14.52 -18.35 -9.74
CA GLU A 598 15.18 -19.65 -9.82
C GLU A 598 14.55 -20.62 -8.81
N VAL A 599 13.98 -21.71 -9.31
CA VAL A 599 13.09 -22.60 -8.57
C VAL A 599 13.54 -24.06 -8.69
N SER A 600 13.35 -24.86 -7.63
CA SER A 600 13.39 -26.33 -7.68
C SER A 600 12.15 -26.95 -7.02
N LEU A 601 11.98 -28.25 -7.23
CA LEU A 601 10.97 -29.04 -6.55
C LEU A 601 11.65 -29.96 -5.55
N GLU A 602 11.36 -29.76 -4.26
CA GLU A 602 11.92 -30.56 -3.18
C GLU A 602 10.96 -31.69 -2.79
N GLN A 603 11.51 -32.86 -2.56
CA GLN A 603 10.72 -34.00 -2.07
C GLN A 603 10.53 -33.84 -0.56
N SER A 604 9.31 -33.62 -0.13
CA SER A 604 8.99 -33.60 1.30
C SER A 604 8.61 -35.02 1.74
N ALA A 605 9.19 -35.50 2.85
CA ALA A 605 8.92 -36.85 3.35
C ALA A 605 7.41 -37.08 3.57
N GLY A 606 6.81 -37.98 2.78
CA GLY A 606 5.40 -38.36 2.90
C GLY A 606 4.38 -37.31 2.42
N ARG A 607 4.81 -36.23 1.73
CA ARG A 607 3.93 -35.19 1.18
C ARG A 607 4.20 -34.95 -0.31
N SER A 608 3.29 -34.27 -1.00
CA SER A 608 3.51 -33.73 -2.33
C SER A 608 4.78 -32.87 -2.37
N ARG A 609 5.48 -32.82 -3.52
CA ARG A 609 6.67 -32.00 -3.70
C ARG A 609 6.39 -30.54 -3.38
N ALA A 610 7.31 -29.89 -2.64
CA ALA A 610 7.25 -28.47 -2.34
C ALA A 610 8.00 -27.65 -3.39
N ILE A 611 7.48 -26.49 -3.73
CA ILE A 611 8.15 -25.50 -4.57
C ILE A 611 9.14 -24.73 -3.69
N HIS A 612 10.43 -24.75 -4.05
CA HIS A 612 11.46 -23.99 -3.36
C HIS A 612 12.05 -22.93 -4.28
N VAL A 613 11.97 -21.67 -3.86
CA VAL A 613 12.51 -20.52 -4.58
C VAL A 613 13.88 -20.19 -4.01
N HIS A 614 14.93 -20.37 -4.80
CA HIS A 614 16.31 -20.18 -4.35
C HIS A 614 16.80 -18.74 -4.45
N ARG A 615 16.44 -18.09 -5.58
CA ARG A 615 16.95 -16.77 -5.95
C ARG A 615 15.91 -16.03 -6.76
N VAL A 616 15.81 -14.73 -6.53
CA VAL A 616 15.02 -13.81 -7.36
C VAL A 616 15.91 -12.65 -7.76
N VAL A 617 16.08 -12.43 -9.06
CA VAL A 617 16.73 -11.24 -9.61
C VAL A 617 15.64 -10.29 -10.03
N CYS A 618 15.63 -9.10 -9.45
CA CYS A 618 14.64 -8.04 -9.67
C CYS A 618 15.31 -6.82 -10.30
N ALA A 619 14.80 -6.35 -11.42
CA ALA A 619 15.17 -5.06 -12.01
C ALA A 619 13.98 -4.12 -11.92
N ILE A 620 14.24 -2.85 -11.51
CA ILE A 620 13.21 -1.82 -11.39
C ILE A 620 13.64 -0.52 -12.08
N ASP A 621 12.73 0.06 -12.86
CA ASP A 621 12.76 1.46 -13.32
C ASP A 621 11.62 2.22 -12.65
N CYS A 622 11.96 3.02 -11.65
CA CYS A 622 11.00 3.85 -10.91
C CYS A 622 11.19 5.36 -11.19
N GLY A 623 11.86 5.72 -12.29
CA GLY A 623 12.26 7.11 -12.49
C GLY A 623 13.34 7.54 -11.50
N VAL A 624 13.30 8.81 -11.05
CA VAL A 624 14.24 9.32 -10.04
C VAL A 624 14.15 8.51 -8.75
N ALA A 625 15.24 7.85 -8.40
CA ALA A 625 15.39 7.06 -7.18
C ALA A 625 15.81 7.96 -6.01
N VAL A 626 14.89 8.38 -5.15
CA VAL A 626 15.20 9.28 -4.02
C VAL A 626 16.15 8.60 -3.03
N ASN A 627 15.77 7.41 -2.51
CA ASN A 627 16.64 6.59 -1.67
C ASN A 627 16.79 5.19 -2.25
N PRO A 628 17.88 4.88 -2.94
CA PRO A 628 18.09 3.55 -3.54
C PRO A 628 18.02 2.39 -2.54
N GLU A 629 18.45 2.60 -1.28
CA GLU A 629 18.40 1.58 -0.24
C GLU A 629 16.94 1.27 0.16
N GLY A 630 16.11 2.29 0.31
CA GLY A 630 14.67 2.13 0.55
C GLY A 630 13.97 1.40 -0.59
N ILE A 631 14.35 1.67 -1.84
CA ILE A 631 13.80 1.00 -3.03
C ILE A 631 14.14 -0.49 -3.02
N ARG A 632 15.41 -0.87 -2.73
CA ARG A 632 15.81 -2.28 -2.60
C ARG A 632 15.00 -2.98 -1.54
N ALA A 633 14.89 -2.40 -0.34
CA ALA A 633 14.10 -2.97 0.74
C ALA A 633 12.62 -3.16 0.37
N GLN A 634 12.03 -2.24 -0.42
CA GLN A 634 10.65 -2.39 -0.89
C GLN A 634 10.49 -3.51 -1.92
N MET A 635 11.45 -3.72 -2.81
CA MET A 635 11.43 -4.85 -3.75
C MET A 635 11.57 -6.18 -3.01
N GLU A 636 12.54 -6.30 -2.10
CA GLU A 636 12.72 -7.50 -1.25
C GLU A 636 11.46 -7.83 -0.46
N SER A 637 10.88 -6.83 0.19
CA SER A 637 9.63 -6.97 0.95
C SER A 637 8.42 -7.30 0.05
N GLY A 638 8.33 -6.69 -1.14
CA GLY A 638 7.27 -6.98 -2.11
C GLY A 638 7.33 -8.43 -2.59
N ILE A 639 8.53 -8.92 -2.91
CA ILE A 639 8.77 -10.31 -3.30
C ILE A 639 8.41 -11.28 -2.16
N ALA A 640 8.86 -11.01 -0.94
CA ALA A 640 8.55 -11.85 0.23
C ALA A 640 7.04 -11.92 0.51
N PHE A 641 6.36 -10.76 0.46
CA PHE A 641 4.91 -10.69 0.68
C PHE A 641 4.12 -11.40 -0.43
N GLY A 642 4.53 -11.23 -1.69
CA GLY A 642 3.96 -11.93 -2.84
C GLY A 642 4.18 -13.44 -2.77
N LEU A 643 5.37 -13.89 -2.39
CA LEU A 643 5.68 -15.33 -2.23
C LEU A 643 4.80 -16.00 -1.17
N GLY A 644 4.44 -15.30 -0.10
CA GLY A 644 3.45 -15.82 0.87
C GLY A 644 2.12 -16.17 0.20
N ALA A 645 1.61 -15.30 -0.67
CA ALA A 645 0.38 -15.55 -1.43
C ALA A 645 0.56 -16.63 -2.52
N VAL A 646 1.75 -16.71 -3.14
CA VAL A 646 2.07 -17.70 -4.18
C VAL A 646 2.14 -19.12 -3.64
N LEU A 647 2.71 -19.28 -2.45
CA LEU A 647 3.05 -20.61 -1.93
C LEU A 647 2.09 -21.12 -0.85
N HIS A 648 1.41 -20.22 -0.10
CA HIS A 648 0.75 -20.62 1.14
C HIS A 648 -0.60 -19.99 1.39
N SER A 649 -0.71 -18.66 1.25
CA SER A 649 -1.83 -17.91 1.83
C SER A 649 -3.12 -18.07 1.04
N GLN A 650 -4.19 -18.43 1.73
CA GLN A 650 -5.55 -18.43 1.21
C GLN A 650 -6.56 -18.32 2.35
N LEU A 651 -7.70 -17.74 2.06
CA LEU A 651 -8.88 -17.78 2.93
C LEU A 651 -9.98 -18.56 2.28
N SER A 652 -10.68 -19.38 3.07
CA SER A 652 -11.83 -20.16 2.63
C SER A 652 -13.00 -20.01 3.58
N PHE A 653 -14.20 -20.19 3.03
CA PHE A 653 -15.47 -20.11 3.74
C PHE A 653 -16.16 -21.46 3.72
N ARG A 654 -16.74 -21.84 4.86
CA ARG A 654 -17.64 -22.98 4.98
C ARG A 654 -18.77 -22.61 5.95
N ASN A 655 -20.01 -22.80 5.54
CA ASN A 655 -21.17 -22.42 6.34
C ASN A 655 -21.05 -20.98 6.88
N GLY A 656 -20.69 -20.05 6.03
CA GLY A 656 -20.52 -18.64 6.35
C GLY A 656 -19.24 -18.23 7.09
N ARG A 657 -18.54 -19.18 7.68
CA ARG A 657 -17.39 -18.93 8.57
C ARG A 657 -16.08 -18.98 7.81
N VAL A 658 -15.21 -18.02 8.09
CA VAL A 658 -13.80 -18.07 7.68
C VAL A 658 -13.13 -19.24 8.40
N GLN A 659 -12.45 -20.11 7.66
CA GLN A 659 -11.83 -21.31 8.21
C GLN A 659 -10.48 -21.02 8.85
N GLN A 660 -9.71 -20.09 8.30
CA GLN A 660 -8.41 -19.70 8.83
C GLN A 660 -8.56 -18.72 9.99
N SER A 661 -7.60 -18.72 10.91
CA SER A 661 -7.67 -17.93 12.13
C SER A 661 -6.36 -17.25 12.53
N ASN A 662 -5.23 -17.92 12.37
CA ASN A 662 -3.93 -17.44 12.84
C ASN A 662 -2.82 -18.00 11.93
N PHE A 663 -1.56 -17.71 12.20
CA PHE A 663 -0.41 -18.13 11.38
C PHE A 663 -0.13 -19.63 11.35
N HIS A 664 -0.87 -20.44 12.10
CA HIS A 664 -0.81 -21.92 12.00
C HIS A 664 -1.68 -22.47 10.87
N ASP A 665 -2.73 -21.77 10.48
CA ASP A 665 -3.68 -22.16 9.43
C ASP A 665 -3.82 -21.11 8.30
N TYR A 666 -3.41 -19.86 8.55
CA TYR A 666 -3.15 -18.84 7.53
C TYR A 666 -1.64 -18.65 7.41
N ALA A 667 -1.00 -19.55 6.66
CA ALA A 667 0.46 -19.54 6.55
C ALA A 667 0.95 -18.34 5.74
N VAL A 668 2.06 -17.75 6.20
CA VAL A 668 2.83 -16.71 5.52
C VAL A 668 4.25 -17.22 5.29
N LEU A 669 4.98 -16.58 4.38
CA LEU A 669 6.38 -16.95 4.10
C LEU A 669 7.23 -16.95 5.39
N ARG A 670 7.98 -18.02 5.62
CA ARG A 670 8.88 -18.17 6.76
C ARG A 670 10.30 -17.76 6.38
N LEU A 671 11.12 -17.41 7.39
CA LEU A 671 12.50 -16.97 7.19
C LEU A 671 13.34 -17.96 6.37
N HIS A 672 13.18 -19.26 6.60
CA HIS A 672 13.92 -20.32 5.88
C HIS A 672 13.45 -20.54 4.43
N GLU A 673 12.31 -19.99 4.05
CA GLU A 673 11.76 -20.04 2.69
C GLU A 673 12.14 -18.80 1.87
N MET A 674 12.72 -17.77 2.52
CA MET A 674 13.08 -16.52 1.85
C MET A 674 14.23 -16.76 0.87
N PRO A 675 14.02 -16.48 -0.44
CA PRO A 675 15.10 -16.60 -1.43
C PRO A 675 16.18 -15.54 -1.25
N ALA A 676 17.35 -15.78 -1.84
CA ALA A 676 18.31 -14.70 -2.08
C ALA A 676 17.70 -13.72 -3.11
N VAL A 677 17.57 -12.45 -2.74
CA VAL A 677 17.00 -11.41 -3.61
C VAL A 677 18.10 -10.44 -4.02
N GLU A 678 18.21 -10.19 -5.33
CA GLU A 678 19.13 -9.22 -5.92
C GLU A 678 18.31 -8.15 -6.63
N VAL A 679 18.48 -6.88 -6.24
CA VAL A 679 17.73 -5.75 -6.79
C VAL A 679 18.64 -4.82 -7.58
N HIS A 680 18.30 -4.58 -8.83
CA HIS A 680 18.99 -3.70 -9.76
C HIS A 680 18.07 -2.54 -10.14
N ILE A 681 18.48 -1.31 -9.81
CA ILE A 681 17.72 -0.09 -10.12
C ILE A 681 18.26 0.48 -11.44
N VAL A 682 17.38 0.70 -12.41
CA VAL A 682 17.74 1.36 -13.68
C VAL A 682 17.97 2.84 -13.40
N PRO A 683 19.14 3.42 -13.74
CA PRO A 683 19.34 4.85 -13.69
C PRO A 683 18.35 5.57 -14.61
N SER A 684 17.59 6.52 -14.05
CA SER A 684 16.56 7.23 -14.79
C SER A 684 16.39 8.66 -14.30
N THR A 685 16.06 9.56 -15.22
CA THR A 685 15.70 10.96 -14.95
C THR A 685 14.20 11.22 -15.11
N GLU A 686 13.45 10.19 -15.41
CA GLU A 686 11.98 10.25 -15.48
C GLU A 686 11.38 10.59 -14.12
N LYS A 687 10.14 11.09 -14.11
CA LYS A 687 9.41 11.35 -12.85
C LYS A 687 9.38 10.11 -11.98
N SER A 688 9.55 10.30 -10.67
CA SER A 688 9.45 9.21 -9.71
C SER A 688 8.10 8.51 -9.81
N GLY A 689 8.12 7.18 -9.92
CA GLY A 689 6.97 6.30 -9.80
C GLY A 689 6.85 5.74 -8.38
N GLY A 690 5.79 4.96 -8.14
CA GLY A 690 5.57 4.24 -6.89
C GLY A 690 6.47 3.02 -6.78
N VAL A 691 6.99 2.73 -5.58
CA VAL A 691 7.85 1.56 -5.34
C VAL A 691 7.37 0.66 -4.19
N GLY A 692 6.38 1.11 -3.42
CA GLY A 692 5.89 0.40 -2.24
C GLY A 692 5.24 -0.95 -2.54
N GLU A 693 4.70 -1.12 -3.74
CA GLU A 693 3.82 -2.24 -4.11
C GLU A 693 4.32 -3.02 -5.32
N THR A 694 5.12 -2.39 -6.20
CA THR A 694 5.47 -2.87 -7.53
C THR A 694 6.32 -4.16 -7.56
N GLY A 695 6.92 -4.53 -6.43
CA GLY A 695 7.66 -5.79 -6.28
C GLY A 695 6.77 -7.04 -6.15
N VAL A 696 5.46 -6.87 -5.91
CA VAL A 696 4.52 -8.00 -5.69
C VAL A 696 4.05 -8.66 -7.00
N PRO A 697 3.58 -7.91 -8.03
CA PRO A 697 2.92 -8.53 -9.18
C PRO A 697 3.76 -9.54 -9.98
N PRO A 698 5.07 -9.31 -10.25
CA PRO A 698 5.83 -10.20 -11.13
C PRO A 698 6.24 -11.53 -10.48
N ILE A 699 6.20 -11.67 -9.13
CA ILE A 699 6.76 -12.85 -8.49
C ILE A 699 5.93 -14.12 -8.73
N ALA A 700 4.60 -14.00 -8.71
CA ALA A 700 3.72 -15.14 -8.93
C ALA A 700 3.93 -15.78 -10.32
N PRO A 701 3.87 -15.01 -11.42
CA PRO A 701 4.11 -15.57 -12.75
C PRO A 701 5.56 -16.03 -12.92
N ALA A 702 6.56 -15.34 -12.38
CA ALA A 702 7.95 -15.78 -12.48
C ALA A 702 8.16 -17.17 -11.84
N VAL A 703 7.55 -17.44 -10.69
CA VAL A 703 7.59 -18.75 -10.03
C VAL A 703 6.79 -19.80 -10.82
N ALA A 704 5.55 -19.48 -11.23
CA ALA A 704 4.69 -20.40 -11.98
C ALA A 704 5.33 -20.82 -13.32
N ASN A 705 5.96 -19.88 -14.02
CA ASN A 705 6.67 -20.13 -15.28
C ASN A 705 7.90 -21.02 -15.07
N ALA A 706 8.65 -20.85 -13.97
CA ALA A 706 9.76 -21.74 -13.62
C ALA A 706 9.25 -23.16 -13.29
N VAL A 707 8.15 -23.29 -12.57
CA VAL A 707 7.52 -24.60 -12.27
C VAL A 707 7.07 -25.30 -13.54
N PHE A 708 6.52 -24.57 -14.51
CA PHE A 708 6.17 -25.16 -15.81
C PHE A 708 7.40 -25.75 -16.54
N VAL A 709 8.53 -25.06 -16.52
CA VAL A 709 9.77 -25.60 -17.14
C VAL A 709 10.19 -26.90 -16.46
N LEU A 710 10.02 -27.03 -15.15
CA LEU A 710 10.38 -28.24 -14.39
C LEU A 710 9.41 -29.40 -14.61
N THR A 711 8.10 -29.12 -14.77
CA THR A 711 7.05 -30.14 -14.73
C THR A 711 6.33 -30.36 -16.06
N GLY A 712 6.29 -29.33 -16.89
CA GLY A 712 5.42 -29.25 -18.06
C GLY A 712 3.95 -29.02 -17.75
N GLN A 713 3.61 -28.74 -16.46
CA GLN A 713 2.25 -28.49 -16.01
C GLN A 713 2.03 -27.01 -15.73
N ARG A 714 0.98 -26.41 -16.29
CA ARG A 714 0.59 -25.05 -15.99
C ARG A 714 -0.24 -25.00 -14.73
N LEU A 715 0.28 -24.32 -13.70
CA LEU A 715 -0.44 -24.03 -12.46
C LEU A 715 -1.11 -22.67 -12.62
N ARG A 716 -2.45 -22.67 -12.67
CA ARG A 716 -3.27 -21.48 -12.97
C ARG A 716 -4.09 -21.00 -11.76
N GLU A 717 -3.84 -21.58 -10.60
CA GLU A 717 -4.50 -21.20 -9.34
C GLU A 717 -3.47 -20.86 -8.27
N LEU A 718 -3.77 -19.87 -7.45
CA LEU A 718 -2.97 -19.53 -6.27
C LEU A 718 -3.68 -20.01 -4.99
N PRO A 719 -2.94 -20.45 -3.94
CA PRO A 719 -1.50 -20.72 -3.97
C PRO A 719 -1.18 -21.89 -4.90
N LEU A 720 0.05 -21.88 -5.46
CA LEU A 720 0.49 -22.90 -6.40
C LEU A 720 0.58 -24.27 -5.70
N GLN A 721 -0.17 -25.23 -6.19
CA GLN A 721 -0.19 -26.61 -5.68
C GLN A 721 0.20 -27.58 -6.79
N LEU A 722 1.22 -28.38 -6.50
CA LEU A 722 1.62 -29.45 -7.42
C LEU A 722 0.67 -30.64 -7.28
N PRO A 723 0.18 -31.24 -8.38
CA PRO A 723 -0.51 -32.51 -8.31
C PRO A 723 0.34 -33.59 -7.63
N ALA A 724 -0.30 -34.53 -6.97
CA ALA A 724 0.37 -35.60 -6.20
C ALA A 724 1.32 -36.46 -7.05
N ASP A 725 1.06 -36.57 -8.35
CA ASP A 725 1.80 -37.33 -9.34
C ASP A 725 2.80 -36.50 -10.18
N ALA A 726 2.96 -35.22 -9.88
CA ALA A 726 3.90 -34.37 -10.60
C ALA A 726 5.33 -34.89 -10.48
N SER A 727 5.88 -35.45 -11.56
CA SER A 727 7.29 -35.81 -11.68
C SER A 727 8.09 -34.65 -12.29
N ALA A 728 9.32 -34.39 -11.79
CA ALA A 728 10.20 -33.48 -12.50
C ALA A 728 10.58 -34.11 -13.85
N ARG A 729 10.51 -33.33 -14.92
CA ARG A 729 11.12 -33.74 -16.19
C ARG A 729 12.64 -33.80 -15.98
N ALA A 730 13.24 -34.93 -16.33
CA ALA A 730 14.66 -35.21 -16.10
C ALA A 730 15.56 -34.32 -16.96
#